data_58f16add39d0c7427bd738cb70ef2f7f
#
_entry.id   58f16add39d0c7427bd738cb70ef2f7f
#
_cell.length_a   1.000
_cell.length_b   1.000
_cell.length_c   1.000
_cell.angle_alpha   90.00
_cell.angle_beta   90.00
_cell.angle_gamma   90.00
#
_symmetry.space_group_name_H-M   'P 1'
#
loop_
_entity.id
_entity.type
_entity.pdbx_description
1 polymer ?
#
loop_
_entity_poly.entity_id
_entity_poly.type
_entity_poly.pdbx_seq_one_letter_code
_entity_poly.pdbx_strand_id
1 'polypeptide(L)'
;MPELYVSGAALGALAVAAAVATLVRGPALAFVYPFSALAAIALGIVDLRVLLGGGELTMWLPIGLPDIGLHLRLDALSAFFGIVINGGVLAASVYGMGFDRAKELTPRVEPLFPLFTAAMNLVLIADDAYAFLFSWELMSLASWALVVSRHTDPESRRAGYLYLIMATIGTSALLFSFGGLAGPAGGYAFDTIRAHPPGPLVAALVLAAALVGCGSKGGLIPLHAWLPLAHPAAPSHVSALMSGVMTKVAIYGFVRIAFDLLGPPAWWWALPPIVLGAVTAVLGLLYAVFDRDLKRVLAYSTIENVGVIFVALGLALAFRANGQEGAAAVAMAAALLHVLNHSWFKSLLFLGAGAVLHATGRRDLEGLGGLIHRMPRTAAFFLVGALAISALPPLNGFVSEWLLFQAVIAAPALPQAALHFASPAIGAMLALAAALAAACFVRVYGIAFLGRPRSVEAARAHEVPMAQQIAMGGLALLCIAGGLFGSVLAAMIAPVLRDLVGSVLPSSGTGPTVFSLIAFDPERSIYDAPVIAFFVAIASLTTLLVVHRLSARRTRIGPAWDCGFPDPSPATQYTASSFAQPLRRVYGAVVFAARETVMMPPPGDARPAQFSVVLIDYVWRVLYAAPSRAVVRLSERLNALQFLSIRRYLVLMFAALVILLSIAVVTI
;
A
#
# COMPACT_ATOMS: atom_id res chain seq x y z
N MET A 1 23.19 -14.14 -16.20
CA MET A 1 23.81 -13.00 -16.95
C MET A 1 22.89 -12.41 -18.02
N PRO A 2 22.28 -13.17 -19.00
CA PRO A 2 21.40 -12.56 -20.00
C PRO A 2 20.20 -11.84 -19.38
N GLU A 3 19.68 -12.30 -18.24
CA GLU A 3 18.56 -11.72 -17.52
C GLU A 3 18.84 -10.30 -17.04
N LEU A 4 20.00 -10.03 -16.44
CA LEU A 4 20.39 -8.67 -16.01
C LEU A 4 20.62 -7.72 -17.20
N TYR A 5 21.14 -8.22 -18.32
CA TYR A 5 21.23 -7.40 -19.55
C TYR A 5 19.86 -7.05 -20.10
N VAL A 6 18.89 -7.98 -20.07
CA VAL A 6 17.51 -7.72 -20.48
C VAL A 6 16.86 -6.70 -19.53
N SER A 7 17.06 -6.84 -18.21
CA SER A 7 16.56 -5.87 -17.23
C SER A 7 17.17 -4.48 -17.46
N GLY A 8 18.50 -4.39 -17.61
CA GLY A 8 19.19 -3.14 -17.92
C GLY A 8 18.72 -2.48 -19.21
N ALA A 9 18.53 -3.27 -20.27
CA ALA A 9 18.01 -2.79 -21.55
C ALA A 9 16.57 -2.27 -21.42
N ALA A 10 15.69 -2.98 -20.70
CA ALA A 10 14.31 -2.56 -20.48
C ALA A 10 14.23 -1.27 -19.64
N LEU A 11 15.06 -1.15 -18.60
CA LEU A 11 15.14 0.06 -17.78
C LEU A 11 15.71 1.25 -18.56
N GLY A 12 16.76 1.04 -19.34
CA GLY A 12 17.31 2.04 -20.25
C GLY A 12 16.28 2.51 -21.29
N ALA A 13 15.52 1.57 -21.84
CA ALA A 13 14.45 1.87 -22.79
C ALA A 13 13.30 2.69 -22.14
N LEU A 14 12.92 2.40 -20.88
CA LEU A 14 11.97 3.21 -20.12
C LEU A 14 12.49 4.64 -19.87
N ALA A 15 13.78 4.79 -19.54
CA ALA A 15 14.39 6.10 -19.37
C ALA A 15 14.40 6.90 -20.69
N VAL A 16 14.73 6.25 -21.81
CA VAL A 16 14.65 6.86 -23.15
C VAL A 16 13.20 7.23 -23.49
N ALA A 17 12.23 6.36 -23.23
CA ALA A 17 10.81 6.65 -23.44
C ALA A 17 10.35 7.87 -22.63
N ALA A 18 10.80 8.00 -21.37
CA ALA A 18 10.55 9.17 -20.56
C ALA A 18 11.13 10.44 -21.18
N ALA A 19 12.40 10.40 -21.61
CA ALA A 19 13.06 11.52 -22.27
C ALA A 19 12.36 11.93 -23.58
N VAL A 20 12.03 10.97 -24.43
CA VAL A 20 11.30 11.21 -25.68
C VAL A 20 9.93 11.83 -25.40
N ALA A 21 9.21 11.34 -24.38
CA ALA A 21 7.90 11.86 -24.00
C ALA A 21 7.94 13.32 -23.49
N THR A 22 9.11 13.82 -23.04
CA THR A 22 9.27 15.26 -22.72
C THR A 22 9.33 16.15 -23.96
N LEU A 23 9.80 15.60 -25.09
CA LEU A 23 10.01 16.32 -26.35
C LEU A 23 8.78 16.25 -27.27
N VAL A 24 7.99 15.20 -27.14
CA VAL A 24 6.82 14.91 -27.97
C VAL A 24 5.55 15.51 -27.34
N ARG A 25 4.58 15.90 -28.16
CA ARG A 25 3.31 16.47 -27.72
C ARG A 25 2.11 15.85 -28.44
N GLY A 26 0.94 15.94 -27.82
CA GLY A 26 -0.34 15.55 -28.43
C GLY A 26 -0.48 14.02 -28.61
N PRO A 27 -1.12 13.57 -29.73
CA PRO A 27 -1.43 12.15 -29.94
C PRO A 27 -0.21 11.22 -29.98
N ALA A 28 0.98 11.75 -30.33
CA ALA A 28 2.20 10.97 -30.38
C ALA A 28 2.63 10.42 -29.00
N LEU A 29 2.15 10.99 -27.88
CA LEU A 29 2.35 10.45 -26.53
C LEU A 29 1.63 9.11 -26.29
N ALA A 30 0.79 8.66 -27.24
CA ALA A 30 0.04 7.39 -27.12
C ALA A 30 0.94 6.17 -26.94
N PHE A 31 2.21 6.24 -27.34
CA PHE A 31 3.16 5.14 -27.24
C PHE A 31 3.57 4.81 -25.79
N VAL A 32 3.47 5.76 -24.86
CA VAL A 32 4.03 5.66 -23.50
C VAL A 32 3.45 4.46 -22.75
N TYR A 33 2.13 4.31 -22.73
CA TYR A 33 1.50 3.21 -22.00
C TYR A 33 1.71 1.84 -22.64
N PRO A 34 1.52 1.63 -23.97
CA PRO A 34 1.85 0.36 -24.61
C PRO A 34 3.32 -0.02 -24.42
N PHE A 35 4.22 0.94 -24.54
CA PHE A 35 5.65 0.71 -24.34
C PHE A 35 5.98 0.31 -22.90
N SER A 36 5.41 1.02 -21.90
CA SER A 36 5.59 0.68 -20.50
C SER A 36 4.99 -0.70 -20.16
N ALA A 37 3.88 -1.09 -20.80
CA ALA A 37 3.31 -2.43 -20.66
C ALA A 37 4.24 -3.52 -21.19
N LEU A 38 4.84 -3.32 -22.37
CA LEU A 38 5.81 -4.26 -22.95
C LEU A 38 7.07 -4.39 -22.08
N ALA A 39 7.60 -3.27 -21.60
CA ALA A 39 8.74 -3.27 -20.67
C ALA A 39 8.40 -4.03 -19.36
N ALA A 40 7.22 -3.80 -18.80
CA ALA A 40 6.77 -4.50 -17.60
C ALA A 40 6.60 -6.01 -17.83
N ILE A 41 6.11 -6.44 -18.99
CA ILE A 41 6.05 -7.87 -19.36
C ILE A 41 7.47 -8.46 -19.45
N ALA A 42 8.39 -7.77 -20.10
CA ALA A 42 9.76 -8.25 -20.25
C ALA A 42 10.46 -8.40 -18.89
N LEU A 43 10.36 -7.37 -18.03
CA LEU A 43 10.90 -7.39 -16.67
C LEU A 43 10.23 -8.49 -15.83
N GLY A 44 8.90 -8.60 -15.85
CA GLY A 44 8.17 -9.63 -15.11
C GLY A 44 8.52 -11.07 -15.53
N ILE A 45 8.81 -11.31 -16.81
CA ILE A 45 9.30 -12.61 -17.29
C ILE A 45 10.70 -12.92 -16.73
N VAL A 46 11.58 -11.93 -16.70
CA VAL A 46 12.92 -12.08 -16.12
C VAL A 46 12.80 -12.38 -14.62
N ASP A 47 12.02 -11.58 -13.90
CA ASP A 47 11.80 -11.76 -12.46
C ASP A 47 11.24 -13.14 -12.15
N LEU A 48 10.25 -13.61 -12.93
CA LEU A 48 9.67 -14.94 -12.76
C LEU A 48 10.69 -16.06 -12.99
N ARG A 49 11.55 -15.92 -14.01
CA ARG A 49 12.61 -16.91 -14.29
C ARG A 49 13.62 -16.99 -13.14
N VAL A 50 14.05 -15.85 -12.61
CA VAL A 50 14.99 -15.82 -11.48
C VAL A 50 14.35 -16.40 -10.22
N LEU A 51 13.10 -16.01 -9.92
CA LEU A 51 12.39 -16.52 -8.75
C LEU A 51 12.20 -18.05 -8.79
N LEU A 52 11.85 -18.60 -9.94
CA LEU A 52 11.64 -20.05 -10.10
C LEU A 52 12.95 -20.83 -10.31
N GLY A 53 13.96 -20.19 -10.89
CA GLY A 53 15.27 -20.80 -11.15
C GLY A 53 16.18 -20.88 -9.92
N GLY A 54 15.89 -20.16 -8.84
CA GLY A 54 16.63 -20.20 -7.58
C GLY A 54 18.08 -19.69 -7.68
N GLY A 55 18.38 -18.84 -8.66
CA GLY A 55 19.72 -18.28 -8.88
C GLY A 55 19.83 -16.83 -8.42
N GLU A 56 21.04 -16.43 -8.09
CA GLU A 56 21.41 -15.04 -7.84
C GLU A 56 22.26 -14.52 -9.00
N LEU A 57 21.94 -13.33 -9.49
CA LEU A 57 22.63 -12.69 -10.59
C LEU A 57 23.18 -11.36 -10.13
N THR A 58 24.49 -11.19 -10.25
CA THR A 58 25.20 -9.96 -9.85
C THR A 58 25.91 -9.34 -11.06
N MET A 59 25.98 -8.01 -11.09
CA MET A 59 26.71 -7.25 -12.11
C MET A 59 27.30 -5.99 -11.48
N TRP A 60 28.56 -5.74 -11.80
CA TRP A 60 29.24 -4.51 -11.46
C TRP A 60 29.45 -3.66 -12.72
N LEU A 61 29.21 -2.36 -12.60
CA LEU A 61 29.42 -1.39 -13.67
C LEU A 61 30.32 -0.26 -13.16
N PRO A 62 31.34 0.18 -13.97
CA PRO A 62 32.24 1.26 -13.57
C PRO A 62 31.60 2.65 -13.82
N ILE A 63 30.38 2.84 -13.32
CA ILE A 63 29.62 4.09 -13.39
C ILE A 63 29.13 4.46 -12.00
N GLY A 64 28.90 5.75 -11.73
CA GLY A 64 28.44 6.25 -10.43
C GLY A 64 29.55 6.95 -9.68
N LEU A 65 29.73 6.63 -8.38
CA LEU A 65 30.79 7.20 -7.56
C LEU A 65 32.17 6.63 -7.95
N PRO A 66 33.22 7.51 -8.03
CA PRO A 66 34.57 7.04 -8.23
C PRO A 66 34.97 5.97 -7.20
N ASP A 67 35.68 4.96 -7.64
CA ASP A 67 36.21 3.83 -6.85
C ASP A 67 35.16 2.86 -6.25
N ILE A 68 33.85 3.21 -6.25
CA ILE A 68 32.79 2.33 -5.78
C ILE A 68 32.14 1.59 -6.95
N GLY A 69 31.76 2.31 -8.02
CA GLY A 69 30.97 1.77 -9.13
C GLY A 69 29.51 1.56 -8.74
N LEU A 70 28.77 0.92 -9.62
CA LEU A 70 27.35 0.56 -9.44
C LEU A 70 27.24 -0.96 -9.31
N HIS A 71 26.76 -1.42 -8.16
CA HIS A 71 26.51 -2.84 -7.92
C HIS A 71 25.03 -3.14 -8.14
N LEU A 72 24.76 -4.12 -8.96
CA LEU A 72 23.39 -4.59 -9.27
C LEU A 72 23.27 -6.07 -8.94
N ARG A 73 22.14 -6.46 -8.35
CA ARG A 73 21.82 -7.82 -7.96
C ARG A 73 20.35 -8.11 -8.22
N LEU A 74 20.07 -9.25 -8.78
CA LEU A 74 18.73 -9.80 -8.92
C LEU A 74 18.70 -11.16 -8.23
N ASP A 75 18.16 -11.20 -7.02
CA ASP A 75 17.96 -12.39 -6.20
C ASP A 75 16.46 -12.74 -6.08
N ALA A 76 16.13 -13.79 -5.35
CA ALA A 76 14.76 -14.25 -5.17
C ALA A 76 13.85 -13.17 -4.56
N LEU A 77 14.35 -12.38 -3.59
CA LEU A 77 13.60 -11.29 -2.96
C LEU A 77 13.32 -10.16 -3.96
N SER A 78 14.34 -9.69 -4.67
CA SER A 78 14.22 -8.65 -5.72
C SER A 78 13.26 -9.11 -6.81
N ALA A 79 13.37 -10.35 -7.28
CA ALA A 79 12.53 -10.94 -8.30
C ALA A 79 11.06 -11.04 -7.86
N PHE A 80 10.80 -11.45 -6.62
CA PHE A 80 9.43 -11.47 -6.08
C PHE A 80 8.80 -10.08 -6.09
N PHE A 81 9.49 -9.06 -5.58
CA PHE A 81 8.99 -7.69 -5.61
C PHE A 81 8.93 -7.12 -7.03
N GLY A 82 9.80 -7.56 -7.93
CA GLY A 82 9.75 -7.24 -9.36
C GLY A 82 8.45 -7.72 -10.01
N ILE A 83 8.00 -8.94 -9.72
CA ILE A 83 6.69 -9.46 -10.18
C ILE A 83 5.55 -8.58 -9.66
N VAL A 84 5.60 -8.16 -8.40
CA VAL A 84 4.58 -7.25 -7.80
C VAL A 84 4.56 -5.91 -8.52
N ILE A 85 5.74 -5.31 -8.76
CA ILE A 85 5.86 -4.01 -9.44
C ILE A 85 5.38 -4.13 -10.88
N ASN A 86 5.94 -5.05 -11.64
CA ASN A 86 5.70 -5.14 -13.07
C ASN A 86 4.28 -5.62 -13.40
N GLY A 87 3.66 -6.45 -12.54
CA GLY A 87 2.24 -6.78 -12.61
C GLY A 87 1.32 -5.56 -12.43
N GLY A 88 1.61 -4.72 -11.44
CA GLY A 88 0.88 -3.47 -11.21
C GLY A 88 1.09 -2.44 -12.33
N VAL A 89 2.33 -2.30 -12.84
CA VAL A 89 2.65 -1.42 -13.97
C VAL A 89 1.94 -1.86 -15.24
N LEU A 90 1.88 -3.16 -15.51
CA LEU A 90 1.13 -3.71 -16.65
C LEU A 90 -0.35 -3.32 -16.57
N ALA A 91 -1.00 -3.55 -15.42
CA ALA A 91 -2.41 -3.21 -15.23
C ALA A 91 -2.66 -1.69 -15.37
N ALA A 92 -1.82 -0.86 -14.74
CA ALA A 92 -1.92 0.60 -14.82
C ALA A 92 -1.67 1.12 -16.25
N SER A 93 -0.75 0.50 -16.99
CA SER A 93 -0.46 0.83 -18.38
C SER A 93 -1.63 0.49 -19.31
N VAL A 94 -2.20 -0.71 -19.19
CA VAL A 94 -3.39 -1.11 -19.95
C VAL A 94 -4.56 -0.17 -19.65
N TYR A 95 -4.77 0.19 -18.39
CA TYR A 95 -5.79 1.17 -18.00
C TYR A 95 -5.52 2.54 -18.64
N GLY A 96 -4.26 2.98 -18.64
CA GLY A 96 -3.82 4.25 -19.20
C GLY A 96 -4.05 4.38 -20.71
N MET A 97 -4.06 3.25 -21.46
CA MET A 97 -4.42 3.27 -22.89
C MET A 97 -5.85 3.74 -23.16
N GLY A 98 -6.77 3.54 -22.19
CA GLY A 98 -8.15 4.01 -22.26
C GLY A 98 -8.37 5.44 -21.74
N PHE A 99 -7.31 6.17 -21.42
CA PHE A 99 -7.39 7.49 -20.83
C PHE A 99 -7.74 8.56 -21.88
N ASP A 100 -8.79 9.32 -21.65
CA ASP A 100 -9.22 10.38 -22.55
C ASP A 100 -8.41 11.66 -22.33
N ARG A 101 -7.38 11.84 -23.14
CA ARG A 101 -6.47 12.99 -23.09
C ARG A 101 -7.15 14.34 -23.33
N ALA A 102 -8.27 14.35 -24.04
CA ALA A 102 -8.99 15.58 -24.34
C ALA A 102 -9.74 16.12 -23.11
N LYS A 103 -10.15 15.22 -22.21
CA LYS A 103 -10.88 15.58 -20.98
C LYS A 103 -9.98 15.79 -19.77
N GLU A 104 -8.84 15.14 -19.73
CA GLU A 104 -7.92 15.23 -18.59
C GLU A 104 -6.59 15.86 -19.03
N LEU A 105 -6.58 17.17 -19.22
CA LEU A 105 -5.42 18.00 -19.57
C LEU A 105 -4.34 17.94 -18.47
N THR A 106 -3.54 16.88 -18.45
CA THR A 106 -2.33 16.81 -17.61
C THR A 106 -1.12 16.38 -18.45
N PRO A 107 -0.50 17.31 -19.23
CA PRO A 107 0.58 16.99 -20.17
C PRO A 107 1.90 16.54 -19.51
N ARG A 108 1.90 16.24 -18.21
CA ARG A 108 3.10 15.89 -17.45
C ARG A 108 3.09 14.45 -16.89
N VAL A 109 2.03 13.68 -17.12
CA VAL A 109 1.93 12.31 -16.58
C VAL A 109 2.73 11.33 -17.43
N GLU A 110 2.61 11.44 -18.75
CA GLU A 110 3.23 10.51 -19.68
C GLU A 110 4.76 10.45 -19.59
N PRO A 111 5.50 11.56 -19.48
CA PRO A 111 6.96 11.49 -19.32
C PRO A 111 7.38 10.88 -17.98
N LEU A 112 6.62 11.14 -16.93
CA LEU A 112 6.97 10.72 -15.56
C LEU A 112 6.58 9.26 -15.27
N PHE A 113 5.61 8.71 -15.99
CA PHE A 113 5.12 7.35 -15.76
C PHE A 113 6.21 6.28 -16.03
N PRO A 114 6.90 6.25 -17.19
CA PRO A 114 7.99 5.29 -17.42
C PRO A 114 9.20 5.56 -16.52
N LEU A 115 9.51 6.82 -16.19
CA LEU A 115 10.58 7.16 -15.25
C LEU A 115 10.29 6.62 -13.85
N PHE A 116 9.06 6.76 -13.37
CA PHE A 116 8.62 6.22 -12.10
C PHE A 116 8.71 4.69 -12.08
N THR A 117 8.31 4.04 -13.18
CA THR A 117 8.43 2.59 -13.35
C THR A 117 9.89 2.13 -13.30
N ALA A 118 10.78 2.80 -14.03
CA ALA A 118 12.20 2.49 -14.04
C ALA A 118 12.81 2.66 -12.63
N ALA A 119 12.50 3.75 -11.95
CA ALA A 119 13.03 4.04 -10.62
C ALA A 119 12.61 2.99 -9.58
N MET A 120 11.35 2.51 -9.60
CA MET A 120 10.90 1.44 -8.71
C MET A 120 11.68 0.14 -8.92
N ASN A 121 11.90 -0.26 -10.17
CA ASN A 121 12.68 -1.46 -10.49
C ASN A 121 14.16 -1.30 -10.14
N LEU A 122 14.74 -0.11 -10.34
CA LEU A 122 16.14 0.17 -9.95
C LEU A 122 16.37 0.01 -8.45
N VAL A 123 15.43 0.40 -7.59
CA VAL A 123 15.54 0.17 -6.14
C VAL A 123 15.67 -1.32 -5.83
N LEU A 124 14.94 -2.19 -6.55
CA LEU A 124 14.95 -3.62 -6.28
C LEU A 124 16.27 -4.31 -6.64
N ILE A 125 16.91 -3.84 -7.71
CA ILE A 125 18.16 -4.45 -8.20
C ILE A 125 19.42 -3.75 -7.66
N ALA A 126 19.29 -2.69 -6.87
CA ALA A 126 20.42 -2.04 -6.23
C ALA A 126 21.07 -2.96 -5.18
N ASP A 127 22.39 -3.15 -5.27
CA ASP A 127 23.20 -3.97 -4.36
C ASP A 127 24.29 -3.15 -3.64
N ASP A 128 24.11 -1.85 -3.59
CA ASP A 128 24.88 -0.92 -2.79
C ASP A 128 24.00 0.21 -2.23
N ALA A 129 24.43 0.81 -1.14
CA ALA A 129 23.69 1.86 -0.46
C ALA A 129 23.48 3.10 -1.33
N TYR A 130 24.45 3.45 -2.19
CA TYR A 130 24.37 4.61 -3.06
C TYR A 130 23.33 4.39 -4.16
N ALA A 131 23.42 3.26 -4.89
CA ALA A 131 22.46 2.90 -5.92
C ALA A 131 21.02 2.83 -5.36
N PHE A 132 20.88 2.23 -4.16
CA PHE A 132 19.60 2.14 -3.48
C PHE A 132 19.02 3.53 -3.17
N LEU A 133 19.78 4.40 -2.51
CA LEU A 133 19.32 5.74 -2.12
C LEU A 133 19.06 6.64 -3.32
N PHE A 134 19.91 6.59 -4.35
CA PHE A 134 19.71 7.33 -5.57
C PHE A 134 18.41 6.92 -6.28
N SER A 135 18.19 5.62 -6.45
CA SER A 135 16.99 5.09 -7.08
C SER A 135 15.73 5.37 -6.25
N TRP A 136 15.83 5.33 -4.93
CA TRP A 136 14.78 5.68 -3.99
C TRP A 136 14.36 7.14 -4.11
N GLU A 137 15.32 8.07 -4.21
CA GLU A 137 15.02 9.48 -4.43
C GLU A 137 14.45 9.74 -5.82
N LEU A 138 14.99 9.10 -6.85
CA LEU A 138 14.43 9.19 -8.19
C LEU A 138 12.96 8.75 -8.22
N MET A 139 12.64 7.63 -7.56
CA MET A 139 11.26 7.15 -7.39
C MET A 139 10.41 8.17 -6.61
N SER A 140 10.97 8.81 -5.58
CA SER A 140 10.28 9.80 -4.76
C SER A 140 9.96 11.07 -5.55
N LEU A 141 10.92 11.58 -6.30
CA LEU A 141 10.75 12.78 -7.12
C LEU A 141 9.82 12.55 -8.30
N ALA A 142 9.92 11.39 -8.97
CA ALA A 142 9.02 11.04 -10.07
C ALA A 142 7.56 10.94 -9.58
N SER A 143 7.32 10.25 -8.46
CA SER A 143 5.98 10.14 -7.89
C SER A 143 5.46 11.46 -7.32
N TRP A 144 6.31 12.29 -6.72
CA TRP A 144 5.95 13.66 -6.32
C TRP A 144 5.47 14.49 -7.51
N ALA A 145 6.22 14.47 -8.61
CA ALA A 145 5.86 15.20 -9.81
C ALA A 145 4.54 14.71 -10.43
N LEU A 146 4.24 13.40 -10.32
CA LEU A 146 2.95 12.82 -10.70
C LEU A 146 1.80 13.28 -9.78
N VAL A 147 2.03 13.45 -8.48
CA VAL A 147 1.05 14.01 -7.52
C VAL A 147 0.72 15.46 -7.84
N VAL A 148 1.74 16.27 -8.17
CA VAL A 148 1.56 17.69 -8.52
C VAL A 148 1.30 17.91 -10.01
N SER A 149 0.92 16.89 -10.77
CA SER A 149 0.61 17.02 -12.20
C SER A 149 -0.43 18.12 -12.49
N ARG A 150 -1.38 18.34 -11.56
CA ARG A 150 -2.32 19.47 -11.55
C ARG A 150 -1.86 20.62 -10.65
N HIS A 151 -0.67 21.16 -10.90
CA HIS A 151 -0.02 22.17 -10.06
C HIS A 151 -0.79 23.49 -9.91
N THR A 152 -1.78 23.77 -10.75
CA THR A 152 -2.67 24.92 -10.63
C THR A 152 -3.68 24.77 -9.49
N ASP A 153 -4.01 23.52 -9.14
CA ASP A 153 -4.92 23.21 -8.04
C ASP A 153 -4.22 23.37 -6.67
N PRO A 154 -4.77 24.19 -5.74
CA PRO A 154 -4.21 24.36 -4.40
C PRO A 154 -4.13 23.07 -3.59
N GLU A 155 -5.11 22.15 -3.74
CA GLU A 155 -5.10 20.86 -3.04
C GLU A 155 -3.94 19.99 -3.50
N SER A 156 -3.67 19.92 -4.81
CA SER A 156 -2.53 19.19 -5.37
C SER A 156 -1.19 19.75 -4.90
N ARG A 157 -1.06 21.09 -4.83
CA ARG A 157 0.17 21.71 -4.30
C ARG A 157 0.40 21.39 -2.82
N ARG A 158 -0.66 21.47 -2.00
CA ARG A 158 -0.58 21.11 -0.57
C ARG A 158 -0.22 19.64 -0.38
N ALA A 159 -0.83 18.75 -1.17
CA ALA A 159 -0.53 17.33 -1.15
C ALA A 159 0.93 17.06 -1.53
N GLY A 160 1.43 17.68 -2.60
CA GLY A 160 2.81 17.55 -3.05
C GLY A 160 3.82 18.10 -2.04
N TYR A 161 3.51 19.23 -1.40
CA TYR A 161 4.38 19.80 -0.36
C TYR A 161 4.55 18.84 0.83
N LEU A 162 3.44 18.32 1.37
CA LEU A 162 3.50 17.38 2.48
C LEU A 162 4.16 16.06 2.06
N TYR A 163 3.89 15.59 0.83
CA TYR A 163 4.55 14.40 0.29
C TYR A 163 6.08 14.56 0.27
N LEU A 164 6.57 15.69 -0.23
CA LEU A 164 8.01 15.95 -0.33
C LEU A 164 8.67 16.00 1.06
N ILE A 165 8.04 16.67 2.03
CA ILE A 165 8.54 16.70 3.42
C ILE A 165 8.67 15.29 3.98
N MET A 166 7.63 14.47 3.84
CA MET A 166 7.64 13.10 4.37
C MET A 166 8.63 12.20 3.62
N ALA A 167 8.80 12.40 2.31
CA ALA A 167 9.82 11.70 1.53
C ALA A 167 11.23 12.07 2.01
N THR A 168 11.53 13.36 2.19
CA THR A 168 12.84 13.83 2.69
C THR A 168 13.15 13.29 4.08
N ILE A 169 12.18 13.28 5.01
CA ILE A 169 12.36 12.67 6.34
C ILE A 169 12.70 11.17 6.19
N GLY A 170 11.96 10.47 5.32
CA GLY A 170 12.19 9.05 5.06
C GLY A 170 13.57 8.76 4.49
N THR A 171 14.01 9.50 3.48
CA THR A 171 15.33 9.33 2.87
C THR A 171 16.46 9.70 3.82
N SER A 172 16.31 10.77 4.61
CA SER A 172 17.28 11.11 5.64
C SER A 172 17.46 9.98 6.66
N ALA A 173 16.36 9.34 7.07
CA ALA A 173 16.43 8.19 7.97
C ALA A 173 17.12 6.98 7.31
N LEU A 174 16.87 6.71 6.02
CA LEU A 174 17.56 5.66 5.29
C LEU A 174 19.05 5.97 5.09
N LEU A 175 19.41 7.23 4.88
CA LEU A 175 20.80 7.66 4.80
C LEU A 175 21.55 7.34 6.12
N PHE A 176 20.94 7.64 7.28
CA PHE A 176 21.48 7.24 8.57
C PHE A 176 21.55 5.71 8.75
N SER A 177 20.53 5.00 8.26
CA SER A 177 20.49 3.54 8.29
C SER A 177 21.67 2.94 7.53
N PHE A 178 21.88 3.32 6.27
CA PHE A 178 23.00 2.84 5.46
C PHE A 178 24.37 3.34 5.94
N GLY A 179 24.45 4.56 6.46
CA GLY A 179 25.66 5.05 7.11
C GLY A 179 26.08 4.20 8.32
N GLY A 180 25.11 3.79 9.16
CA GLY A 180 25.34 2.87 10.26
C GLY A 180 25.73 1.46 9.82
N LEU A 181 25.15 0.97 8.71
CA LEU A 181 25.50 -0.34 8.12
C LEU A 181 26.90 -0.35 7.50
N ALA A 182 27.30 0.72 6.81
CA ALA A 182 28.62 0.84 6.19
C ALA A 182 29.76 0.87 7.21
N GLY A 183 29.49 1.32 8.44
CA GLY A 183 30.45 1.39 9.52
C GLY A 183 31.63 2.35 9.24
N PRO A 184 32.65 2.37 10.13
CA PRO A 184 33.81 3.25 9.99
C PRO A 184 34.66 2.95 8.75
N ALA A 185 34.65 1.71 8.26
CA ALA A 185 35.42 1.29 7.08
C ALA A 185 34.80 1.75 5.75
N GLY A 186 33.56 2.28 5.75
CA GLY A 186 32.90 2.84 4.58
C GLY A 186 32.51 1.80 3.52
N GLY A 187 32.25 0.56 3.91
CA GLY A 187 31.84 -0.51 2.98
C GLY A 187 30.37 -0.36 2.57
N TYR A 188 30.09 0.27 1.43
CA TYR A 188 28.72 0.56 0.97
C TYR A 188 28.06 -0.57 0.15
N ALA A 189 28.84 -1.51 -0.40
CA ALA A 189 28.31 -2.68 -1.11
C ALA A 189 27.61 -3.63 -0.11
N PHE A 190 26.48 -4.20 -0.50
CA PHE A 190 25.69 -5.05 0.41
C PHE A 190 26.43 -6.32 0.82
N ASP A 191 27.29 -6.87 -0.03
CA ASP A 191 28.13 -8.01 0.33
C ASP A 191 29.11 -7.66 1.44
N THR A 192 29.71 -6.46 1.40
CA THR A 192 30.60 -5.98 2.47
C THR A 192 29.82 -5.76 3.77
N ILE A 193 28.61 -5.20 3.69
CA ILE A 193 27.73 -5.00 4.85
C ILE A 193 27.37 -6.35 5.48
N ARG A 194 26.97 -7.35 4.68
CA ARG A 194 26.64 -8.70 5.17
C ARG A 194 27.82 -9.38 5.88
N ALA A 195 29.03 -9.17 5.37
CA ALA A 195 30.24 -9.73 5.96
C ALA A 195 30.61 -9.08 7.30
N HIS A 196 30.17 -7.86 7.57
CA HIS A 196 30.54 -7.08 8.74
C HIS A 196 29.29 -6.50 9.44
N PRO A 197 28.44 -7.34 10.06
CA PRO A 197 27.23 -6.86 10.71
C PRO A 197 27.56 -5.89 11.85
N PRO A 198 26.79 -4.81 12.03
CA PRO A 198 27.05 -3.79 13.04
C PRO A 198 26.84 -4.32 14.46
N GLY A 199 27.55 -3.73 15.43
CA GLY A 199 27.33 -4.05 16.84
C GLY A 199 25.91 -3.73 17.33
N PRO A 200 25.48 -4.29 18.49
CA PRO A 200 24.07 -4.29 18.91
C PRO A 200 23.42 -2.89 19.00
N LEU A 201 24.16 -1.88 19.48
CA LEU A 201 23.63 -0.51 19.58
C LEU A 201 23.41 0.10 18.19
N VAL A 202 24.39 -0.04 17.29
CA VAL A 202 24.27 0.48 15.91
C VAL A 202 23.17 -0.26 15.17
N ALA A 203 23.06 -1.58 15.32
CA ALA A 203 21.98 -2.38 14.74
C ALA A 203 20.59 -1.90 15.20
N ALA A 204 20.44 -1.57 16.48
CA ALA A 204 19.22 -0.98 17.03
C ALA A 204 18.86 0.38 16.39
N LEU A 205 19.84 1.25 16.23
CA LEU A 205 19.67 2.56 15.60
C LEU A 205 19.35 2.43 14.11
N VAL A 206 20.02 1.52 13.41
CA VAL A 206 19.77 1.19 12.01
C VAL A 206 18.34 0.68 11.82
N LEU A 207 17.88 -0.26 12.67
CA LEU A 207 16.51 -0.78 12.61
C LEU A 207 15.48 0.34 12.83
N ALA A 208 15.71 1.19 13.84
CA ALA A 208 14.82 2.32 14.10
C ALA A 208 14.79 3.31 12.91
N ALA A 209 15.95 3.63 12.35
CA ALA A 209 16.06 4.49 11.17
C ALA A 209 15.42 3.86 9.93
N ALA A 210 15.62 2.56 9.70
CA ALA A 210 14.96 1.82 8.61
C ALA A 210 13.44 1.80 8.78
N LEU A 211 12.94 1.60 10.00
CA LEU A 211 11.51 1.64 10.29
C LEU A 211 10.89 3.02 10.03
N VAL A 212 11.61 4.10 10.37
CA VAL A 212 11.19 5.47 10.04
C VAL A 212 11.25 5.70 8.53
N GLY A 213 12.34 5.33 7.87
CA GLY A 213 12.54 5.56 6.44
C GLY A 213 11.55 4.81 5.57
N CYS A 214 11.50 3.50 5.73
CA CYS A 214 10.57 2.63 4.99
C CYS A 214 9.12 2.85 5.46
N GLY A 215 8.89 3.03 6.77
CA GLY A 215 7.58 3.29 7.32
C GLY A 215 6.96 4.60 6.82
N SER A 216 7.76 5.66 6.65
CA SER A 216 7.30 6.93 6.06
C SER A 216 6.79 6.73 4.63
N LYS A 217 7.53 6.01 3.80
CA LYS A 217 7.14 5.74 2.41
C LYS A 217 6.01 4.71 2.33
N GLY A 218 5.99 3.70 3.20
CA GLY A 218 4.95 2.68 3.28
C GLY A 218 3.63 3.20 3.85
N GLY A 219 3.70 4.22 4.72
CA GLY A 219 2.52 4.81 5.35
C GLY A 219 2.22 4.28 6.75
N LEU A 220 3.23 3.85 7.53
CA LEU A 220 3.05 3.53 8.95
C LEU A 220 2.65 4.77 9.76
N ILE A 221 1.71 4.61 10.67
CA ILE A 221 1.37 5.66 11.64
C ILE A 221 2.51 5.78 12.67
N PRO A 222 3.02 7.01 12.93
CA PRO A 222 2.48 8.32 12.58
C PRO A 222 2.98 8.93 11.26
N LEU A 223 3.69 8.25 10.42
CA LEU A 223 4.35 8.79 9.23
C LEU A 223 3.47 8.79 7.95
N HIS A 224 2.20 8.47 8.07
CA HIS A 224 1.24 8.23 6.97
C HIS A 224 0.59 9.49 6.37
N ALA A 225 0.80 10.67 6.95
CA ALA A 225 -0.02 11.88 6.69
C ALA A 225 -0.11 12.32 5.21
N TRP A 226 0.88 11.96 4.40
CA TRP A 226 0.93 12.31 2.99
C TRP A 226 0.00 11.47 2.11
N LEU A 227 -0.23 10.19 2.48
CA LEU A 227 -0.98 9.20 1.69
C LEU A 227 -2.42 9.66 1.37
N PRO A 228 -3.25 10.06 2.36
CA PRO A 228 -4.63 10.45 2.11
C PRO A 228 -4.77 11.74 1.30
N LEU A 229 -3.72 12.54 1.18
CA LEU A 229 -3.71 13.76 0.39
C LEU A 229 -3.15 13.51 -1.02
N ALA A 230 -2.10 12.70 -1.15
CA ALA A 230 -1.44 12.45 -2.43
C ALA A 230 -2.30 11.60 -3.39
N HIS A 231 -2.99 10.57 -2.88
CA HIS A 231 -3.78 9.67 -3.73
C HIS A 231 -4.99 10.34 -4.42
N PRO A 232 -5.78 11.22 -3.78
CA PRO A 232 -6.83 11.96 -4.47
C PRO A 232 -6.30 12.96 -5.50
N ALA A 233 -5.12 13.54 -5.26
CA ALA A 233 -4.49 14.52 -6.15
C ALA A 233 -3.93 13.88 -7.43
N ALA A 234 -3.35 12.67 -7.32
CA ALA A 234 -2.77 11.95 -8.45
C ALA A 234 -3.84 11.36 -9.39
N PRO A 235 -3.53 11.18 -10.70
CA PRO A 235 -4.36 10.41 -11.62
C PRO A 235 -4.60 8.98 -11.11
N SER A 236 -5.75 8.37 -11.44
CA SER A 236 -6.18 7.13 -10.78
C SER A 236 -5.27 5.93 -11.05
N HIS A 237 -4.75 5.77 -12.25
CA HIS A 237 -3.78 4.72 -12.59
C HIS A 237 -2.43 4.94 -11.88
N VAL A 238 -2.03 6.19 -11.67
CA VAL A 238 -0.86 6.54 -10.84
C VAL A 238 -1.14 6.25 -9.36
N SER A 239 -2.34 6.59 -8.86
CA SER A 239 -2.75 6.25 -7.48
C SER A 239 -2.76 4.73 -7.25
N ALA A 240 -3.15 3.94 -8.26
CA ALA A 240 -3.06 2.48 -8.21
C ALA A 240 -1.61 2.00 -8.04
N LEU A 241 -0.66 2.57 -8.79
CA LEU A 241 0.77 2.27 -8.63
C LEU A 241 1.34 2.75 -7.30
N MET A 242 1.00 3.95 -6.86
CA MET A 242 1.51 4.48 -5.58
C MET A 242 1.05 3.62 -4.40
N SER A 243 -0.21 3.20 -4.38
CA SER A 243 -0.79 2.39 -3.32
C SER A 243 -0.49 0.89 -3.48
N GLY A 244 -0.76 0.35 -4.66
CA GLY A 244 -0.60 -1.08 -4.94
C GLY A 244 0.85 -1.54 -5.09
N VAL A 245 1.78 -0.63 -5.45
CA VAL A 245 3.15 -0.98 -5.86
C VAL A 245 4.21 -0.21 -5.06
N MET A 246 4.26 1.11 -5.11
CA MET A 246 5.33 1.91 -4.50
C MET A 246 5.46 1.67 -2.98
N THR A 247 4.35 1.52 -2.26
CA THR A 247 4.38 1.17 -0.84
C THR A 247 5.03 -0.20 -0.58
N LYS A 248 5.05 -1.11 -1.57
CA LYS A 248 5.72 -2.41 -1.47
C LYS A 248 7.22 -2.29 -1.68
N VAL A 249 7.69 -1.34 -2.49
CA VAL A 249 9.12 -0.99 -2.55
C VAL A 249 9.62 -0.55 -1.17
N ALA A 250 8.79 0.14 -0.39
CA ALA A 250 9.13 0.47 0.99
C ALA A 250 9.23 -0.76 1.90
N ILE A 251 8.32 -1.71 1.74
CA ILE A 251 8.36 -2.97 2.47
C ILE A 251 9.61 -3.78 2.05
N TYR A 252 9.93 -3.84 0.76
CA TYR A 252 11.17 -4.43 0.26
C TYR A 252 12.40 -3.85 0.96
N GLY A 253 12.50 -2.52 1.04
CA GLY A 253 13.62 -1.86 1.71
C GLY A 253 13.74 -2.26 3.18
N PHE A 254 12.62 -2.33 3.90
CA PHE A 254 12.62 -2.80 5.29
C PHE A 254 13.04 -4.27 5.41
N VAL A 255 12.53 -5.15 4.56
CA VAL A 255 12.90 -6.58 4.56
C VAL A 255 14.38 -6.74 4.23
N ARG A 256 14.90 -6.03 3.21
CA ARG A 256 16.32 -6.05 2.83
C ARG A 256 17.21 -5.63 3.99
N ILE A 257 16.88 -4.55 4.69
CA ILE A 257 17.67 -4.08 5.82
C ILE A 257 17.53 -5.02 7.02
N ALA A 258 16.32 -5.35 7.46
CA ALA A 258 16.07 -6.03 8.73
C ALA A 258 16.34 -7.55 8.69
N PHE A 259 16.19 -8.20 7.53
CA PHE A 259 16.35 -9.66 7.42
C PHE A 259 17.62 -10.10 6.70
N ASP A 260 18.20 -9.23 5.83
CA ASP A 260 19.37 -9.57 5.04
C ASP A 260 20.65 -8.84 5.51
N LEU A 261 20.59 -7.53 5.76
CA LEU A 261 21.79 -6.72 6.01
C LEU A 261 22.16 -6.57 7.48
N LEU A 262 21.21 -6.61 8.41
CA LEU A 262 21.45 -6.41 9.85
C LEU A 262 22.01 -7.64 10.57
N GLY A 263 22.01 -8.83 9.92
CA GLY A 263 22.42 -10.08 10.54
C GLY A 263 21.37 -10.69 11.49
N PRO A 264 21.79 -11.51 12.48
CA PRO A 264 20.86 -12.20 13.37
C PRO A 264 20.04 -11.23 14.23
N PRO A 265 18.68 -11.34 14.26
CA PRO A 265 17.85 -10.41 14.99
C PRO A 265 17.88 -10.66 16.50
N ALA A 266 17.83 -9.58 17.30
CA ALA A 266 17.46 -9.67 18.70
C ALA A 266 15.94 -9.77 18.84
N TRP A 267 15.44 -10.50 19.84
CA TRP A 267 14.01 -10.75 20.05
C TRP A 267 13.15 -9.47 20.13
N TRP A 268 13.66 -8.41 20.73
CA TRP A 268 12.95 -7.14 20.90
C TRP A 268 12.81 -6.33 19.60
N TRP A 269 13.58 -6.66 18.54
CA TRP A 269 13.43 -6.03 17.23
C TRP A 269 12.03 -6.25 16.65
N ALA A 270 11.35 -7.28 17.09
CA ALA A 270 9.98 -7.59 16.70
C ALA A 270 8.96 -6.58 17.23
N LEU A 271 9.18 -6.02 18.42
CA LEU A 271 8.17 -5.20 19.11
C LEU A 271 7.78 -3.92 18.35
N PRO A 272 8.74 -3.08 17.85
CA PRO A 272 8.37 -1.87 17.14
C PRO A 272 7.50 -2.13 15.89
N PRO A 273 7.85 -3.02 14.95
CA PRO A 273 7.01 -3.27 13.78
C PRO A 273 5.66 -3.91 14.14
N ILE A 274 5.59 -4.77 15.16
CA ILE A 274 4.33 -5.35 15.64
C ILE A 274 3.40 -4.26 16.19
N VAL A 275 3.89 -3.46 17.12
CA VAL A 275 3.07 -2.44 17.80
C VAL A 275 2.63 -1.35 16.83
N LEU A 276 3.57 -0.80 16.06
CA LEU A 276 3.24 0.22 15.06
C LEU A 276 2.33 -0.34 13.97
N GLY A 277 2.58 -1.58 13.53
CA GLY A 277 1.73 -2.26 12.54
C GLY A 277 0.30 -2.45 13.02
N ALA A 278 0.11 -2.98 14.24
CA ALA A 278 -1.22 -3.21 14.81
C ALA A 278 -2.00 -1.89 15.02
N VAL A 279 -1.36 -0.86 15.55
CA VAL A 279 -1.96 0.49 15.69
C VAL A 279 -2.31 1.05 14.32
N THR A 280 -1.43 0.89 13.33
CA THR A 280 -1.63 1.36 11.95
C THR A 280 -2.82 0.66 11.29
N ALA A 281 -2.97 -0.65 11.49
CA ALA A 281 -4.08 -1.41 10.94
C ALA A 281 -5.44 -0.90 11.45
N VAL A 282 -5.60 -0.74 12.75
CA VAL A 282 -6.86 -0.28 13.34
C VAL A 282 -7.16 1.18 13.01
N LEU A 283 -6.19 2.09 13.21
CA LEU A 283 -6.41 3.52 12.97
C LEU A 283 -6.64 3.82 11.49
N GLY A 284 -5.93 3.14 10.58
CA GLY A 284 -6.14 3.28 9.13
C GLY A 284 -7.59 3.04 8.74
N LEU A 285 -8.20 1.98 9.24
CA LEU A 285 -9.60 1.68 8.95
C LEU A 285 -10.59 2.59 9.67
N LEU A 286 -10.31 3.02 10.89
CA LEU A 286 -11.15 4.01 11.56
C LEU A 286 -11.21 5.31 10.75
N TYR A 287 -10.08 5.79 10.22
CA TYR A 287 -10.07 6.93 9.30
C TYR A 287 -10.84 6.64 8.00
N ALA A 288 -10.65 5.44 7.41
CA ALA A 288 -11.35 5.04 6.18
C ALA A 288 -12.87 5.04 6.35
N VAL A 289 -13.39 4.51 7.46
CA VAL A 289 -14.83 4.42 7.72
C VAL A 289 -15.49 5.80 7.83
N PHE A 290 -14.78 6.82 8.29
CA PHE A 290 -15.35 8.16 8.48
C PHE A 290 -15.13 9.10 7.29
N ASP A 291 -14.27 8.76 6.36
CA ASP A 291 -14.02 9.58 5.16
C ASP A 291 -15.13 9.41 4.10
N ARG A 292 -15.38 10.47 3.33
CA ARG A 292 -16.38 10.50 2.27
C ARG A 292 -15.77 10.44 0.87
N ASP A 293 -14.51 10.81 0.71
CA ASP A 293 -13.82 10.76 -0.58
C ASP A 293 -13.39 9.32 -0.87
N LEU A 294 -13.88 8.74 -1.98
CA LEU A 294 -13.63 7.36 -2.37
C LEU A 294 -12.13 7.04 -2.45
N LYS A 295 -11.31 7.94 -3.03
CA LYS A 295 -9.86 7.73 -3.11
C LYS A 295 -9.17 7.86 -1.75
N ARG A 296 -9.65 8.72 -0.86
CA ARG A 296 -9.12 8.84 0.50
C ARG A 296 -9.45 7.62 1.34
N VAL A 297 -10.65 7.08 1.23
CA VAL A 297 -11.02 5.80 1.86
C VAL A 297 -10.04 4.70 1.43
N LEU A 298 -9.74 4.60 0.12
CA LEU A 298 -8.77 3.65 -0.40
C LEU A 298 -7.33 3.93 0.07
N ALA A 299 -6.96 5.18 0.25
CA ALA A 299 -5.65 5.55 0.80
C ALA A 299 -5.52 5.12 2.27
N TYR A 300 -6.52 5.37 3.10
CA TYR A 300 -6.54 4.93 4.48
C TYR A 300 -6.56 3.40 4.64
N SER A 301 -7.26 2.69 3.78
CA SER A 301 -7.20 1.23 3.77
C SER A 301 -5.89 0.67 3.20
N THR A 302 -5.07 1.47 2.50
CA THR A 302 -3.68 1.11 2.20
C THR A 302 -2.81 1.15 3.46
N ILE A 303 -2.97 2.19 4.27
CA ILE A 303 -2.30 2.35 5.56
C ILE A 303 -2.57 1.14 6.46
N GLU A 304 -3.82 0.74 6.56
CA GLU A 304 -4.24 -0.46 7.31
C GLU A 304 -3.49 -1.71 6.83
N ASN A 305 -3.55 -2.03 5.54
CA ASN A 305 -2.92 -3.24 5.00
C ASN A 305 -1.38 -3.24 5.16
N VAL A 306 -0.73 -2.06 5.08
CA VAL A 306 0.69 -1.92 5.42
C VAL A 306 0.91 -2.27 6.90
N GLY A 307 0.02 -1.85 7.79
CA GLY A 307 0.05 -2.23 9.20
C GLY A 307 0.00 -3.75 9.39
N VAL A 308 -0.90 -4.45 8.69
CA VAL A 308 -1.01 -5.92 8.70
C VAL A 308 0.31 -6.57 8.27
N ILE A 309 0.95 -6.08 7.20
CA ILE A 309 2.23 -6.60 6.73
C ILE A 309 3.33 -6.40 7.77
N PHE A 310 3.40 -5.23 8.43
CA PHE A 310 4.41 -4.99 9.46
C PHE A 310 4.20 -5.84 10.72
N VAL A 311 2.96 -6.18 11.08
CA VAL A 311 2.69 -7.17 12.14
C VAL A 311 3.28 -8.54 11.74
N ALA A 312 3.05 -9.00 10.52
CA ALA A 312 3.57 -10.27 10.04
C ALA A 312 5.11 -10.28 10.00
N LEU A 313 5.75 -9.21 9.50
CA LEU A 313 7.21 -9.06 9.51
C LEU A 313 7.78 -9.04 10.94
N GLY A 314 7.12 -8.37 11.86
CA GLY A 314 7.54 -8.35 13.25
C GLY A 314 7.44 -9.73 13.90
N LEU A 315 6.37 -10.50 13.65
CA LEU A 315 6.28 -11.89 14.11
C LEU A 315 7.38 -12.77 13.49
N ALA A 316 7.70 -12.58 12.20
CA ALA A 316 8.78 -13.29 11.55
C ALA A 316 10.14 -13.00 12.23
N LEU A 317 10.41 -11.74 12.60
CA LEU A 317 11.60 -11.37 13.40
C LEU A 317 11.60 -12.05 14.78
N ALA A 318 10.45 -12.08 15.48
CA ALA A 318 10.32 -12.70 16.79
C ALA A 318 10.64 -14.20 16.74
N PHE A 319 10.06 -14.92 15.79
CA PHE A 319 10.29 -16.36 15.61
C PHE A 319 11.73 -16.66 15.18
N ARG A 320 12.29 -15.88 14.23
CA ARG A 320 13.68 -16.04 13.78
C ARG A 320 14.66 -15.82 14.92
N ALA A 321 14.45 -14.80 15.76
CA ALA A 321 15.29 -14.50 16.93
C ALA A 321 15.29 -15.62 17.98
N ASN A 322 14.27 -16.48 17.99
CA ASN A 322 14.14 -17.60 18.91
C ASN A 322 14.43 -18.97 18.25
N GLY A 323 15.00 -18.99 17.03
CA GLY A 323 15.32 -20.24 16.33
C GLY A 323 14.10 -21.04 15.87
N GLN A 324 12.90 -20.44 15.83
CA GLN A 324 11.65 -21.07 15.39
C GLN A 324 11.45 -20.83 13.88
N GLU A 325 12.32 -21.40 13.05
CA GLU A 325 12.38 -21.16 11.61
C GLU A 325 11.08 -21.48 10.88
N GLY A 326 10.37 -22.57 11.25
CA GLY A 326 9.08 -22.94 10.66
C GLY A 326 8.00 -21.89 10.92
N ALA A 327 7.91 -21.36 12.15
CA ALA A 327 6.97 -20.29 12.48
C ALA A 327 7.37 -18.95 11.83
N ALA A 328 8.67 -18.68 11.72
CA ALA A 328 9.18 -17.53 10.98
C ALA A 328 8.81 -17.62 9.50
N ALA A 329 8.85 -18.82 8.89
CA ALA A 329 8.44 -19.03 7.51
C ALA A 329 6.93 -18.76 7.31
N VAL A 330 6.07 -19.19 8.25
CA VAL A 330 4.63 -18.90 8.18
C VAL A 330 4.35 -17.39 8.27
N ALA A 331 4.99 -16.68 9.21
CA ALA A 331 4.83 -15.25 9.37
C ALA A 331 5.37 -14.47 8.16
N MET A 332 6.55 -14.84 7.64
CA MET A 332 7.14 -14.22 6.45
C MET A 332 6.28 -14.52 5.20
N ALA A 333 5.78 -15.73 5.04
CA ALA A 333 4.87 -16.09 3.96
C ALA A 333 3.57 -15.26 4.01
N ALA A 334 3.01 -15.08 5.21
CA ALA A 334 1.86 -14.20 5.41
C ALA A 334 2.17 -12.77 4.93
N ALA A 335 3.32 -12.22 5.29
CA ALA A 335 3.75 -10.89 4.86
C ALA A 335 3.89 -10.78 3.33
N LEU A 336 4.64 -11.69 2.71
CA LEU A 336 4.92 -11.67 1.27
C LEU A 336 3.65 -11.92 0.44
N LEU A 337 2.85 -12.91 0.81
CA LEU A 337 1.57 -13.15 0.12
C LEU A 337 0.61 -11.96 0.31
N HIS A 338 0.60 -11.31 1.48
CA HIS A 338 -0.22 -10.12 1.68
C HIS A 338 0.28 -8.93 0.84
N VAL A 339 1.59 -8.79 0.64
CA VAL A 339 2.19 -7.81 -0.30
C VAL A 339 1.63 -8.02 -1.71
N LEU A 340 1.65 -9.24 -2.21
CA LEU A 340 1.18 -9.60 -3.55
C LEU A 340 -0.33 -9.41 -3.68
N ASN A 341 -1.10 -9.96 -2.75
CA ASN A 341 -2.56 -9.92 -2.73
C ASN A 341 -3.08 -8.47 -2.63
N HIS A 342 -2.48 -7.67 -1.72
CA HIS A 342 -2.80 -6.28 -1.56
C HIS A 342 -2.47 -5.46 -2.83
N SER A 343 -1.39 -5.77 -3.54
CA SER A 343 -1.08 -5.12 -4.81
C SER A 343 -2.22 -5.31 -5.82
N TRP A 344 -2.77 -6.51 -5.93
CA TRP A 344 -3.83 -6.83 -6.89
C TRP A 344 -5.16 -6.17 -6.54
N PHE A 345 -5.71 -6.44 -5.34
CA PHE A 345 -7.02 -5.89 -4.99
C PHE A 345 -6.99 -4.37 -4.79
N LYS A 346 -5.86 -3.80 -4.38
CA LYS A 346 -5.76 -2.35 -4.20
C LYS A 346 -5.64 -1.62 -5.53
N SER A 347 -4.85 -2.15 -6.46
CA SER A 347 -4.82 -1.61 -7.82
C SER A 347 -6.20 -1.70 -8.48
N LEU A 348 -6.91 -2.83 -8.33
CA LEU A 348 -8.28 -3.00 -8.81
C LEU A 348 -9.22 -1.92 -8.26
N LEU A 349 -9.20 -1.70 -6.96
CA LEU A 349 -10.07 -0.73 -6.30
C LEU A 349 -9.76 0.72 -6.70
N PHE A 350 -8.47 1.08 -6.84
CA PHE A 350 -8.10 2.42 -7.32
C PHE A 350 -8.45 2.65 -8.79
N LEU A 351 -8.27 1.63 -9.64
CA LEU A 351 -8.71 1.71 -11.05
C LEU A 351 -10.24 1.80 -11.13
N GLY A 352 -10.97 1.05 -10.29
CA GLY A 352 -12.43 1.14 -10.18
C GLY A 352 -12.91 2.51 -9.68
N ALA A 353 -12.24 3.09 -8.67
CA ALA A 353 -12.51 4.46 -8.23
C ALA A 353 -12.20 5.48 -9.33
N GLY A 354 -11.18 5.22 -10.15
CA GLY A 354 -10.88 5.99 -11.35
C GLY A 354 -11.98 5.91 -12.40
N ALA A 355 -12.53 4.73 -12.63
CA ALA A 355 -13.66 4.51 -13.54
C ALA A 355 -14.91 5.27 -13.07
N VAL A 356 -15.21 5.23 -11.77
CA VAL A 356 -16.30 6.02 -11.17
C VAL A 356 -16.07 7.52 -11.37
N LEU A 357 -14.86 7.99 -11.07
CA LEU A 357 -14.50 9.40 -11.25
C LEU A 357 -14.60 9.84 -12.72
N HIS A 358 -14.14 9.00 -13.65
CA HIS A 358 -14.20 9.29 -15.09
C HIS A 358 -15.66 9.40 -15.58
N ALA A 359 -16.54 8.51 -15.11
CA ALA A 359 -17.93 8.45 -15.54
C ALA A 359 -18.82 9.54 -14.91
N THR A 360 -18.50 9.94 -13.66
CA THR A 360 -19.37 10.84 -12.87
C THR A 360 -18.74 12.21 -12.58
N GLY A 361 -17.42 12.37 -12.73
CA GLY A 361 -16.71 13.56 -12.28
C GLY A 361 -16.66 13.72 -10.75
N ARG A 362 -17.16 12.75 -9.96
CA ARG A 362 -17.30 12.83 -8.50
C ARG A 362 -16.50 11.78 -7.77
N ARG A 363 -15.94 12.17 -6.63
CA ARG A 363 -15.26 11.28 -5.68
C ARG A 363 -16.04 11.17 -4.35
N ASP A 364 -16.90 12.12 -4.06
CA ASP A 364 -17.70 12.17 -2.84
C ASP A 364 -18.80 11.11 -2.87
N LEU A 365 -18.73 10.16 -1.94
CA LEU A 365 -19.71 9.08 -1.80
C LEU A 365 -21.14 9.60 -1.57
N GLU A 366 -21.31 10.79 -0.97
CA GLU A 366 -22.63 11.38 -0.74
C GLU A 366 -23.34 11.77 -2.05
N GLY A 367 -22.58 12.01 -3.12
CA GLY A 367 -23.12 12.33 -4.45
C GLY A 367 -23.28 11.14 -5.40
N LEU A 368 -22.80 9.93 -5.01
CA LEU A 368 -22.89 8.72 -5.82
C LEU A 368 -24.17 7.93 -5.51
N GLY A 369 -24.39 6.82 -6.19
CA GLY A 369 -25.47 5.86 -5.94
C GLY A 369 -26.03 5.27 -7.24
N GLY A 370 -26.56 4.04 -7.18
CA GLY A 370 -27.19 3.36 -8.29
C GLY A 370 -26.28 3.02 -9.48
N LEU A 371 -24.95 3.10 -9.31
CA LEU A 371 -24.01 2.92 -10.42
C LEU A 371 -24.01 1.49 -10.98
N ILE A 372 -24.48 0.48 -10.23
CA ILE A 372 -24.60 -0.89 -10.72
C ILE A 372 -25.45 -0.99 -12.00
N HIS A 373 -26.45 -0.14 -12.15
CA HIS A 373 -27.31 -0.12 -13.33
C HIS A 373 -26.68 0.59 -14.52
N ARG A 374 -25.70 1.45 -14.28
CA ARG A 374 -25.03 2.28 -15.30
C ARG A 374 -23.66 1.74 -15.68
N MET A 375 -22.99 1.13 -14.71
CA MET A 375 -21.63 0.60 -14.83
C MET A 375 -21.55 -0.83 -14.26
N PRO A 376 -22.32 -1.80 -14.81
CA PRO A 376 -22.45 -3.14 -14.22
C PRO A 376 -21.15 -3.92 -14.19
N ARG A 377 -20.28 -3.78 -15.22
CA ARG A 377 -18.98 -4.46 -15.27
C ARG A 377 -18.01 -3.87 -14.26
N THR A 378 -17.92 -2.54 -14.20
CA THR A 378 -17.12 -1.84 -13.18
C THR A 378 -17.60 -2.20 -11.77
N ALA A 379 -18.93 -2.27 -11.54
CA ALA A 379 -19.51 -2.68 -10.26
C ALA A 379 -19.10 -4.11 -9.87
N ALA A 380 -19.14 -5.06 -10.82
CA ALA A 380 -18.73 -6.44 -10.58
C ALA A 380 -17.23 -6.55 -10.22
N PHE A 381 -16.35 -5.86 -10.96
CA PHE A 381 -14.93 -5.85 -10.67
C PHE A 381 -14.62 -5.17 -9.33
N PHE A 382 -15.27 -4.05 -9.03
CA PHE A 382 -15.11 -3.36 -7.75
C PHE A 382 -15.60 -4.22 -6.58
N LEU A 383 -16.67 -5.00 -6.76
CA LEU A 383 -17.18 -5.94 -5.75
C LEU A 383 -16.12 -7.00 -5.41
N VAL A 384 -15.48 -7.61 -6.43
CA VAL A 384 -14.40 -8.58 -6.21
C VAL A 384 -13.28 -7.95 -5.37
N GLY A 385 -12.84 -6.73 -5.72
CA GLY A 385 -11.84 -6.00 -4.94
C GLY A 385 -12.28 -5.70 -3.51
N ALA A 386 -13.55 -5.31 -3.32
CA ALA A 386 -14.12 -5.00 -2.00
C ALA A 386 -14.23 -6.26 -1.11
N LEU A 387 -14.61 -7.40 -1.68
CA LEU A 387 -14.64 -8.68 -0.98
C LEU A 387 -13.23 -9.19 -0.64
N ALA A 388 -12.27 -9.01 -1.58
CA ALA A 388 -10.88 -9.43 -1.40
C ALA A 388 -10.20 -8.64 -0.27
N ILE A 389 -10.34 -7.31 -0.24
CA ILE A 389 -9.76 -6.47 0.82
C ILE A 389 -10.45 -6.66 2.18
N SER A 390 -11.67 -7.16 2.20
CA SER A 390 -12.40 -7.53 3.43
C SER A 390 -12.05 -8.94 3.91
N ALA A 391 -11.01 -9.55 3.35
CA ALA A 391 -10.54 -10.90 3.67
C ALA A 391 -11.66 -11.95 3.67
N LEU A 392 -12.54 -11.92 2.67
CA LEU A 392 -13.62 -12.92 2.56
C LEU A 392 -13.15 -14.14 1.75
N PRO A 393 -13.27 -15.37 2.30
CA PRO A 393 -12.96 -16.57 1.55
C PRO A 393 -13.95 -16.73 0.37
N PRO A 394 -13.55 -17.28 -0.78
CA PRO A 394 -12.25 -17.86 -1.08
C PRO A 394 -11.27 -16.91 -1.79
N LEU A 395 -11.36 -15.61 -1.57
CA LEU A 395 -10.53 -14.61 -2.25
C LEU A 395 -9.13 -14.48 -1.61
N ASN A 396 -8.22 -13.90 -2.37
CA ASN A 396 -6.80 -13.82 -2.04
C ASN A 396 -6.46 -13.09 -0.74
N GLY A 397 -7.21 -12.06 -0.34
CA GLY A 397 -7.01 -11.36 0.93
C GLY A 397 -7.07 -12.30 2.13
N PHE A 398 -8.05 -13.21 2.14
CA PHE A 398 -8.21 -14.19 3.22
C PHE A 398 -7.00 -15.11 3.37
N VAL A 399 -6.41 -15.57 2.28
CA VAL A 399 -5.27 -16.51 2.29
C VAL A 399 -4.11 -15.99 3.13
N SER A 400 -3.71 -14.75 2.90
CA SER A 400 -2.59 -14.13 3.61
C SER A 400 -2.93 -13.77 5.05
N GLU A 401 -4.15 -13.30 5.34
CA GLU A 401 -4.59 -13.02 6.70
C GLU A 401 -4.76 -14.31 7.53
N TRP A 402 -5.24 -15.39 6.90
CA TRP A 402 -5.32 -16.69 7.55
C TRP A 402 -3.93 -17.17 8.00
N LEU A 403 -2.90 -17.09 7.14
CA LEU A 403 -1.52 -17.40 7.54
C LEU A 403 -1.02 -16.49 8.67
N LEU A 404 -1.36 -15.21 8.65
CA LEU A 404 -1.01 -14.30 9.73
C LEU A 404 -1.65 -14.72 11.05
N PHE A 405 -2.94 -15.09 11.04
CA PHE A 405 -3.60 -15.60 12.25
C PHE A 405 -2.98 -16.92 12.74
N GLN A 406 -2.53 -17.81 11.84
CA GLN A 406 -1.77 -19.01 12.23
C GLN A 406 -0.46 -18.63 12.95
N ALA A 407 0.27 -17.63 12.46
CA ALA A 407 1.47 -17.12 13.12
C ALA A 407 1.16 -16.47 14.49
N VAL A 408 0.05 -15.73 14.62
CA VAL A 408 -0.41 -15.15 15.90
C VAL A 408 -0.75 -16.26 16.91
N ILE A 409 -1.42 -17.33 16.47
CA ILE A 409 -1.77 -18.48 17.32
C ILE A 409 -0.51 -19.23 17.80
N ALA A 410 0.55 -19.25 16.99
CA ALA A 410 1.84 -19.85 17.36
C ALA A 410 2.68 -18.95 18.32
N ALA A 411 2.42 -17.64 18.36
CA ALA A 411 3.23 -16.69 19.13
C ALA A 411 3.27 -16.94 20.67
N PRO A 412 2.28 -17.53 21.34
CA PRO A 412 2.39 -17.92 22.75
C PRO A 412 3.51 -18.94 23.04
N ALA A 413 4.08 -19.61 22.04
CA ALA A 413 5.25 -20.47 22.22
C ALA A 413 6.59 -19.70 22.35
N LEU A 414 6.58 -18.37 22.16
CA LEU A 414 7.76 -17.53 22.34
C LEU A 414 8.09 -17.36 23.83
N PRO A 415 9.38 -17.44 24.23
CA PRO A 415 9.75 -17.44 25.65
C PRO A 415 9.67 -16.07 26.35
N GLN A 416 9.62 -14.96 25.58
CA GLN A 416 9.63 -13.62 26.15
C GLN A 416 8.22 -13.19 26.63
N ALA A 417 8.10 -12.81 27.89
CA ALA A 417 6.84 -12.36 28.49
C ALA A 417 6.19 -11.20 27.68
N ALA A 418 6.97 -10.26 27.18
CA ALA A 418 6.45 -9.14 26.38
C ALA A 418 5.74 -9.61 25.11
N LEU A 419 6.28 -10.60 24.39
CA LEU A 419 5.67 -11.17 23.18
C LEU A 419 4.46 -12.05 23.52
N HIS A 420 4.54 -12.78 24.64
CA HIS A 420 3.46 -13.60 25.15
C HIS A 420 2.20 -12.77 25.46
N PHE A 421 2.36 -11.63 26.18
CA PHE A 421 1.25 -10.72 26.47
C PHE A 421 0.79 -9.93 25.24
N ALA A 422 1.69 -9.61 24.32
CA ALA A 422 1.33 -8.88 23.09
C ALA A 422 0.47 -9.73 22.14
N SER A 423 0.67 -11.05 22.10
CA SER A 423 0.02 -11.92 21.11
C SER A 423 -1.52 -11.87 21.13
N PRO A 424 -2.22 -12.01 22.26
CA PRO A 424 -3.69 -11.89 22.29
C PRO A 424 -4.17 -10.49 21.90
N ALA A 425 -3.44 -9.43 22.30
CA ALA A 425 -3.77 -8.06 21.94
C ALA A 425 -3.64 -7.82 20.44
N ILE A 426 -2.58 -8.35 19.82
CA ILE A 426 -2.36 -8.29 18.37
C ILE A 426 -3.49 -9.02 17.64
N GLY A 427 -3.83 -10.24 18.07
CA GLY A 427 -4.94 -11.01 17.51
C GLY A 427 -6.26 -10.25 17.58
N ALA A 428 -6.56 -9.64 18.72
CA ALA A 428 -7.76 -8.81 18.90
C ALA A 428 -7.75 -7.56 18.00
N MET A 429 -6.61 -6.89 17.86
CA MET A 429 -6.49 -5.71 16.99
C MET A 429 -6.62 -6.08 15.50
N LEU A 430 -6.05 -7.19 15.06
CA LEU A 430 -6.22 -7.69 13.69
C LEU A 430 -7.68 -8.10 13.41
N ALA A 431 -8.34 -8.80 14.36
CA ALA A 431 -9.75 -9.16 14.22
C ALA A 431 -10.65 -7.90 14.16
N LEU A 432 -10.34 -6.88 14.97
CA LEU A 432 -11.03 -5.58 14.91
C LEU A 432 -10.78 -4.90 13.55
N ALA A 433 -9.56 -4.90 13.04
CA ALA A 433 -9.23 -4.36 11.73
C ALA A 433 -10.03 -5.08 10.63
N ALA A 434 -10.08 -6.41 10.61
CA ALA A 434 -10.85 -7.18 9.63
C ALA A 434 -12.36 -6.84 9.67
N ALA A 435 -12.95 -6.72 10.88
CA ALA A 435 -14.35 -6.33 11.05
C ALA A 435 -14.62 -4.90 10.54
N LEU A 436 -13.71 -3.96 10.82
CA LEU A 436 -13.81 -2.58 10.32
C LEU A 436 -13.61 -2.51 8.79
N ALA A 437 -12.75 -3.36 8.20
CA ALA A 437 -12.57 -3.47 6.75
C ALA A 437 -13.87 -3.91 6.07
N ALA A 438 -14.50 -4.98 6.58
CA ALA A 438 -15.79 -5.45 6.08
C ALA A 438 -16.85 -4.34 6.16
N ALA A 439 -17.00 -3.67 7.31
CA ALA A 439 -17.94 -2.56 7.47
C ALA A 439 -17.63 -1.39 6.51
N CYS A 440 -16.35 -1.04 6.32
CA CYS A 440 -15.92 0.02 5.42
C CYS A 440 -16.29 -0.29 3.96
N PHE A 441 -15.97 -1.50 3.48
CA PHE A 441 -16.17 -1.82 2.06
C PHE A 441 -17.62 -2.19 1.72
N VAL A 442 -18.41 -2.72 2.68
CA VAL A 442 -19.88 -2.79 2.56
C VAL A 442 -20.47 -1.39 2.41
N ARG A 443 -20.03 -0.42 3.22
CA ARG A 443 -20.43 0.98 3.10
C ARG A 443 -20.07 1.56 1.73
N VAL A 444 -18.81 1.43 1.32
CA VAL A 444 -18.32 1.99 0.05
C VAL A 444 -19.10 1.43 -1.13
N TYR A 445 -19.21 0.10 -1.21
CA TYR A 445 -19.91 -0.55 -2.30
C TYR A 445 -21.41 -0.23 -2.28
N GLY A 446 -22.05 -0.37 -1.13
CA GLY A 446 -23.49 -0.12 -0.96
C GLY A 446 -23.90 1.30 -1.31
N ILE A 447 -23.09 2.28 -0.91
CA ILE A 447 -23.39 3.69 -1.15
C ILE A 447 -23.12 4.11 -2.60
N ALA A 448 -22.01 3.64 -3.20
CA ALA A 448 -21.62 4.04 -4.54
C ALA A 448 -22.42 3.29 -5.63
N PHE A 449 -22.59 1.98 -5.50
CA PHE A 449 -23.12 1.15 -6.58
C PHE A 449 -24.59 0.78 -6.41
N LEU A 450 -25.07 0.61 -5.17
CA LEU A 450 -26.46 0.22 -4.92
C LEU A 450 -27.38 1.44 -4.72
N GLY A 451 -28.68 1.17 -4.59
CA GLY A 451 -29.70 2.18 -4.37
C GLY A 451 -30.00 3.04 -5.61
N ARG A 452 -30.26 4.31 -5.39
CA ARG A 452 -30.66 5.29 -6.41
C ARG A 452 -29.59 6.35 -6.61
N PRO A 453 -29.41 6.90 -7.83
CA PRO A 453 -28.50 8.02 -8.07
C PRO A 453 -28.84 9.23 -7.20
N ARG A 454 -27.85 9.81 -6.52
CA ARG A 454 -28.00 10.99 -5.67
C ARG A 454 -27.65 12.29 -6.40
N SER A 455 -27.09 12.18 -7.59
CA SER A 455 -26.75 13.33 -8.43
C SER A 455 -27.11 13.07 -9.88
N VAL A 456 -27.22 14.14 -10.66
CA VAL A 456 -27.49 14.07 -12.10
C VAL A 456 -26.35 13.35 -12.83
N GLU A 457 -25.13 13.57 -12.40
CA GLU A 457 -23.93 12.96 -12.98
C GLU A 457 -23.93 11.44 -12.74
N ALA A 458 -24.29 10.98 -11.55
CA ALA A 458 -24.43 9.56 -11.24
C ALA A 458 -25.55 8.90 -12.08
N ALA A 459 -26.67 9.61 -12.30
CA ALA A 459 -27.76 9.13 -13.14
C ALA A 459 -27.39 9.02 -14.62
N ARG A 460 -26.43 9.83 -15.10
CA ARG A 460 -25.95 9.87 -16.49
C ARG A 460 -24.66 9.06 -16.71
N ALA A 461 -24.13 8.44 -15.67
CA ALA A 461 -22.92 7.63 -15.77
C ALA A 461 -23.05 6.52 -16.83
N HIS A 462 -21.95 6.15 -17.42
CA HIS A 462 -21.83 5.08 -18.41
C HIS A 462 -20.54 4.28 -18.17
N GLU A 463 -20.47 3.10 -18.77
CA GLU A 463 -19.29 2.22 -18.63
C GLU A 463 -18.06 2.87 -19.27
N VAL A 464 -16.90 2.55 -18.71
CA VAL A 464 -15.60 3.08 -19.17
C VAL A 464 -15.08 2.33 -20.41
N PRO A 465 -14.07 2.86 -21.14
CA PRO A 465 -13.48 2.21 -22.31
C PRO A 465 -13.00 0.78 -22.03
N MET A 466 -12.98 -0.07 -23.08
CA MET A 466 -12.64 -1.49 -22.97
C MET A 466 -11.26 -1.73 -22.35
N ALA A 467 -10.25 -0.94 -22.66
CA ALA A 467 -8.92 -1.09 -22.08
C ALA A 467 -8.93 -0.97 -20.53
N GLN A 468 -9.71 -0.04 -20.00
CA GLN A 468 -9.89 0.11 -18.56
C GLN A 468 -10.63 -1.09 -17.95
N GLN A 469 -11.62 -1.63 -18.64
CA GLN A 469 -12.36 -2.83 -18.21
C GLN A 469 -11.44 -4.07 -18.22
N ILE A 470 -10.59 -4.23 -19.25
CA ILE A 470 -9.61 -5.32 -19.34
C ILE A 470 -8.62 -5.29 -18.17
N ALA A 471 -8.10 -4.10 -17.84
CA ALA A 471 -7.19 -3.94 -16.71
C ALA A 471 -7.84 -4.33 -15.38
N MET A 472 -9.06 -3.85 -15.12
CA MET A 472 -9.82 -4.21 -13.91
C MET A 472 -10.22 -5.68 -13.90
N GLY A 473 -10.67 -6.23 -15.03
CA GLY A 473 -11.05 -7.63 -15.15
C GLY A 473 -9.88 -8.59 -14.93
N GLY A 474 -8.70 -8.24 -15.44
CA GLY A 474 -7.46 -9.00 -15.21
C GLY A 474 -7.08 -9.03 -13.73
N LEU A 475 -7.12 -7.89 -13.05
CA LEU A 475 -6.85 -7.81 -11.60
C LEU A 475 -7.92 -8.55 -10.78
N ALA A 476 -9.19 -8.48 -11.16
CA ALA A 476 -10.26 -9.24 -10.50
C ALA A 476 -10.05 -10.74 -10.65
N LEU A 477 -9.64 -11.20 -11.84
CA LEU A 477 -9.28 -12.60 -12.07
C LEU A 477 -8.10 -13.02 -11.20
N LEU A 478 -7.06 -12.18 -11.06
CA LEU A 478 -5.91 -12.46 -10.18
C LEU A 478 -6.33 -12.52 -8.71
N CYS A 479 -7.28 -11.70 -8.25
CA CYS A 479 -7.81 -11.76 -6.88
C CYS A 479 -8.54 -13.10 -6.63
N ILE A 480 -9.30 -13.60 -7.59
CA ILE A 480 -10.00 -14.89 -7.50
C ILE A 480 -8.99 -16.04 -7.58
N ALA A 481 -8.10 -16.01 -8.58
CA ALA A 481 -7.09 -17.07 -8.79
C ALA A 481 -6.12 -17.15 -7.60
N GLY A 482 -5.64 -16.00 -7.08
CA GLY A 482 -4.76 -15.97 -5.91
C GLY A 482 -5.40 -16.51 -4.64
N GLY A 483 -6.73 -16.41 -4.53
CA GLY A 483 -7.47 -17.05 -3.45
C GLY A 483 -7.58 -18.57 -3.61
N LEU A 484 -7.93 -19.03 -4.81
CA LEU A 484 -8.11 -20.44 -5.10
C LEU A 484 -6.78 -21.23 -5.15
N PHE A 485 -5.71 -20.58 -5.64
CA PHE A 485 -4.39 -21.20 -5.83
C PHE A 485 -3.34 -20.64 -4.86
N GLY A 486 -3.73 -20.30 -3.63
CA GLY A 486 -2.84 -19.76 -2.61
C GLY A 486 -1.64 -20.65 -2.29
N SER A 487 -1.79 -21.98 -2.35
CA SER A 487 -0.70 -22.95 -2.20
C SER A 487 0.37 -22.83 -3.30
N VAL A 488 -0.05 -22.58 -4.55
CA VAL A 488 0.88 -22.37 -5.67
C VAL A 488 1.68 -21.10 -5.47
N LEU A 489 1.03 -20.02 -5.01
CA LEU A 489 1.71 -18.76 -4.67
C LEU A 489 2.68 -18.96 -3.50
N ALA A 490 2.29 -19.75 -2.50
CA ALA A 490 3.16 -20.10 -1.37
C ALA A 490 4.40 -20.91 -1.82
N ALA A 491 4.24 -21.84 -2.75
CA ALA A 491 5.36 -22.58 -3.36
C ALA A 491 6.28 -21.65 -4.18
N MET A 492 5.72 -20.67 -4.88
CA MET A 492 6.48 -19.70 -5.67
C MET A 492 7.40 -18.82 -4.80
N ILE A 493 7.00 -18.48 -3.58
CA ILE A 493 7.83 -17.67 -2.66
C ILE A 493 8.81 -18.50 -1.81
N ALA A 494 8.82 -19.84 -1.95
CA ALA A 494 9.68 -20.72 -1.16
C ALA A 494 11.19 -20.37 -1.24
N PRO A 495 11.77 -19.97 -2.39
CA PRO A 495 13.16 -19.50 -2.42
C PRO A 495 13.41 -18.31 -1.49
N VAL A 496 12.52 -17.31 -1.52
CA VAL A 496 12.60 -16.12 -0.68
C VAL A 496 12.54 -16.47 0.82
N LEU A 497 11.66 -17.40 1.19
CA LEU A 497 11.53 -17.86 2.57
C LEU A 497 12.81 -18.57 3.05
N ARG A 498 13.38 -19.44 2.20
CA ARG A 498 14.63 -20.15 2.52
C ARG A 498 15.77 -19.18 2.75
N ASP A 499 15.92 -18.18 1.90
CA ASP A 499 17.02 -17.20 1.99
C ASP A 499 16.88 -16.30 3.22
N LEU A 500 15.66 -15.86 3.57
CA LEU A 500 15.43 -14.89 4.64
C LEU A 500 15.28 -15.51 6.03
N VAL A 501 14.65 -16.68 6.14
CA VAL A 501 14.27 -17.28 7.43
C VAL A 501 14.72 -18.74 7.61
N GLY A 502 15.44 -19.31 6.64
CA GLY A 502 16.04 -20.65 6.73
C GLY A 502 15.08 -21.81 6.56
N SER A 503 13.78 -21.57 6.36
CA SER A 503 12.75 -22.60 6.26
C SER A 503 11.70 -22.25 5.21
N VAL A 504 10.84 -23.21 4.87
CA VAL A 504 9.73 -23.03 3.93
C VAL A 504 8.44 -23.57 4.54
N LEU A 505 7.29 -23.21 3.96
CA LEU A 505 6.01 -23.81 4.37
C LEU A 505 5.99 -25.31 4.07
N PRO A 506 5.28 -26.11 4.89
CA PRO A 506 5.06 -27.52 4.60
C PRO A 506 4.40 -27.69 3.22
N SER A 507 4.94 -28.60 2.41
CA SER A 507 4.34 -28.90 1.09
C SER A 507 3.09 -29.78 1.28
N SER A 508 1.99 -29.40 0.65
CA SER A 508 0.90 -30.31 0.40
C SER A 508 1.40 -31.40 -0.56
N GLY A 509 1.42 -32.67 -0.15
CA GLY A 509 1.95 -33.79 -0.93
C GLY A 509 1.47 -33.84 -2.39
N THR A 510 1.72 -34.96 -3.07
CA THR A 510 1.21 -35.20 -4.44
C THR A 510 -0.25 -35.67 -4.38
N GLY A 511 -1.12 -35.14 -5.26
CA GLY A 511 -2.51 -35.54 -5.36
C GLY A 511 -3.52 -34.39 -5.21
N PRO A 512 -4.76 -34.63 -4.80
CA PRO A 512 -5.82 -33.61 -4.70
C PRO A 512 -5.52 -32.51 -3.68
N THR A 513 -4.53 -32.69 -2.82
CA THR A 513 -4.06 -31.73 -1.82
C THR A 513 -3.16 -30.63 -2.39
N VAL A 514 -2.84 -30.63 -3.68
CA VAL A 514 -2.00 -29.59 -4.33
C VAL A 514 -2.55 -28.17 -4.12
N PHE A 515 -3.85 -28.02 -3.96
CA PHE A 515 -4.49 -26.73 -3.73
C PHE A 515 -4.62 -26.36 -2.25
N SER A 516 -4.25 -27.27 -1.35
CA SER A 516 -4.35 -27.04 0.08
C SER A 516 -3.13 -26.28 0.58
N LEU A 517 -3.35 -25.19 1.30
CA LEU A 517 -2.29 -24.43 1.97
C LEU A 517 -2.15 -24.93 3.40
N ILE A 518 -0.94 -25.31 3.78
CA ILE A 518 -0.62 -25.85 5.10
C ILE A 518 0.28 -24.84 5.81
N ALA A 519 -0.09 -24.40 7.03
CA ALA A 519 0.72 -23.50 7.80
C ALA A 519 1.79 -24.24 8.63
N PHE A 520 1.38 -25.21 9.46
CA PHE A 520 2.27 -25.97 10.37
C PHE A 520 2.09 -27.50 10.22
N ASP A 521 0.85 -27.97 10.37
CA ASP A 521 0.51 -29.37 10.46
C ASP A 521 -0.66 -29.67 9.51
N PRO A 522 -0.52 -30.68 8.63
CA PRO A 522 -1.59 -31.09 7.72
C PRO A 522 -2.90 -31.49 8.41
N GLU A 523 -2.84 -31.91 9.68
CA GLU A 523 -4.03 -32.35 10.41
C GLU A 523 -4.75 -31.18 11.11
N ARG A 524 -4.06 -30.06 11.39
CA ARG A 524 -4.60 -28.99 12.26
C ARG A 524 -4.62 -27.60 11.63
N SER A 525 -3.80 -27.36 10.62
CA SER A 525 -3.63 -26.03 10.04
C SER A 525 -3.61 -26.05 8.51
N ILE A 526 -4.72 -26.57 7.94
CA ILE A 526 -4.93 -26.65 6.50
C ILE A 526 -6.03 -25.67 6.05
N TYR A 527 -5.80 -25.01 4.94
CA TYR A 527 -6.78 -24.19 4.24
C TYR A 527 -6.96 -24.69 2.81
N ASP A 528 -8.17 -25.13 2.50
CA ASP A 528 -8.54 -25.68 1.21
C ASP A 528 -9.55 -24.75 0.51
N ALA A 529 -9.04 -23.79 -0.26
CA ALA A 529 -9.84 -22.77 -0.90
C ALA A 529 -10.86 -23.33 -1.92
N PRO A 530 -10.53 -24.30 -2.79
CA PRO A 530 -11.50 -24.91 -3.69
C PRO A 530 -12.65 -25.60 -2.95
N VAL A 531 -12.37 -26.30 -1.84
CA VAL A 531 -13.40 -26.95 -1.01
C VAL A 531 -14.34 -25.91 -0.40
N ILE A 532 -13.80 -24.85 0.15
CA ILE A 532 -14.60 -23.75 0.71
C ILE A 532 -15.45 -23.10 -0.39
N ALA A 533 -14.86 -22.81 -1.55
CA ALA A 533 -15.59 -22.24 -2.69
C ALA A 533 -16.75 -23.15 -3.14
N PHE A 534 -16.51 -24.46 -3.18
CA PHE A 534 -17.53 -25.46 -3.49
C PHE A 534 -18.67 -25.46 -2.48
N PHE A 535 -18.36 -25.46 -1.17
CA PHE A 535 -19.40 -25.40 -0.14
C PHE A 535 -20.19 -24.08 -0.15
N VAL A 536 -19.53 -22.95 -0.36
CA VAL A 536 -20.19 -21.65 -0.52
C VAL A 536 -21.13 -21.68 -1.74
N ALA A 537 -20.67 -22.21 -2.87
CA ALA A 537 -21.49 -22.32 -4.08
C ALA A 537 -22.70 -23.24 -3.87
N ILE A 538 -22.50 -24.43 -3.29
CA ILE A 538 -23.59 -25.37 -3.01
C ILE A 538 -24.59 -24.79 -2.01
N ALA A 539 -24.11 -24.22 -0.89
CA ALA A 539 -25.00 -23.60 0.10
C ALA A 539 -25.84 -22.48 -0.51
N SER A 540 -25.22 -21.62 -1.32
CA SER A 540 -25.90 -20.53 -2.02
C SER A 540 -26.93 -21.05 -3.03
N LEU A 541 -26.54 -22.04 -3.85
CA LEU A 541 -27.42 -22.64 -4.85
C LEU A 541 -28.58 -23.40 -4.20
N THR A 542 -28.30 -24.17 -3.16
CA THR A 542 -29.33 -24.89 -2.38
C THR A 542 -30.33 -23.94 -1.77
N THR A 543 -29.83 -22.86 -1.12
CA THR A 543 -30.69 -21.83 -0.53
C THR A 543 -31.55 -21.17 -1.61
N LEU A 544 -30.97 -20.80 -2.74
CA LEU A 544 -31.69 -20.22 -3.89
C LEU A 544 -32.80 -21.18 -4.38
N LEU A 545 -32.47 -22.46 -4.58
CA LEU A 545 -33.42 -23.48 -5.05
C LEU A 545 -34.54 -23.73 -4.03
N VAL A 546 -34.20 -23.82 -2.73
CA VAL A 546 -35.19 -24.01 -1.65
C VAL A 546 -36.14 -22.81 -1.59
N VAL A 547 -35.59 -21.61 -1.55
CA VAL A 547 -36.40 -20.38 -1.54
C VAL A 547 -37.29 -20.31 -2.79
N HIS A 548 -36.73 -20.59 -3.96
CA HIS A 548 -37.50 -20.55 -5.22
C HIS A 548 -38.61 -21.65 -5.29
N ARG A 549 -38.35 -22.83 -4.73
CA ARG A 549 -39.33 -23.95 -4.72
C ARG A 549 -40.40 -23.78 -3.65
N LEU A 550 -40.06 -23.26 -2.46
CA LEU A 550 -40.98 -23.11 -1.34
C LEU A 550 -41.74 -21.78 -1.40
N SER A 551 -41.24 -20.77 -2.10
CA SER A 551 -41.94 -19.49 -2.28
C SER A 551 -43.10 -19.63 -3.30
N ALA A 552 -44.04 -18.68 -3.28
CA ALA A 552 -45.27 -18.71 -4.08
C ALA A 552 -45.09 -18.61 -5.59
N ARG A 553 -43.89 -18.86 -6.16
CA ARG A 553 -43.52 -18.82 -7.60
C ARG A 553 -44.00 -17.55 -8.36
N ARG A 554 -44.50 -16.53 -7.65
CA ARG A 554 -44.94 -15.27 -8.23
C ARG A 554 -43.92 -14.19 -7.90
N THR A 555 -43.20 -13.74 -8.90
CA THR A 555 -42.36 -12.53 -8.77
C THR A 555 -43.29 -11.32 -8.75
N ARG A 556 -43.39 -10.68 -7.59
CA ARG A 556 -44.10 -9.40 -7.47
C ARG A 556 -43.13 -8.25 -7.74
N ILE A 557 -43.32 -7.55 -8.80
CA ILE A 557 -42.63 -6.28 -9.06
C ILE A 557 -43.46 -5.17 -8.45
N GLY A 558 -42.89 -4.47 -7.49
CA GLY A 558 -43.52 -3.34 -6.81
C GLY A 558 -42.53 -2.20 -6.61
N PRO A 559 -42.97 -1.03 -6.15
CA PRO A 559 -42.09 0.06 -5.77
C PRO A 559 -41.15 -0.42 -4.64
N ALA A 560 -39.94 0.14 -4.61
CA ALA A 560 -39.03 -0.13 -3.49
C ALA A 560 -39.67 0.31 -2.17
N TRP A 561 -39.35 -0.41 -1.08
CA TRP A 561 -39.81 -0.03 0.25
C TRP A 561 -39.30 1.37 0.60
N ASP A 562 -40.20 2.25 1.02
CA ASP A 562 -39.97 3.67 1.26
C ASP A 562 -40.24 4.11 2.71
N CYS A 563 -40.47 3.16 3.60
CA CYS A 563 -40.86 3.41 4.99
C CYS A 563 -42.15 4.27 5.14
N GLY A 564 -43.03 4.22 4.16
CA GLY A 564 -44.27 4.99 4.15
C GLY A 564 -44.15 6.42 3.58
N PHE A 565 -43.00 6.77 3.00
CA PHE A 565 -42.84 8.02 2.27
C PHE A 565 -43.48 7.90 0.88
N PRO A 566 -44.43 8.77 0.52
CA PRO A 566 -45.18 8.65 -0.76
C PRO A 566 -44.32 8.99 -1.98
N ASP A 567 -43.20 9.68 -1.80
CA ASP A 567 -42.28 10.07 -2.87
C ASP A 567 -40.86 9.67 -2.52
N PRO A 568 -40.43 8.46 -2.92
CA PRO A 568 -39.13 7.93 -2.59
C PRO A 568 -38.00 8.67 -3.32
N SER A 569 -37.51 9.75 -2.72
CA SER A 569 -36.38 10.52 -3.24
C SER A 569 -35.04 9.85 -2.90
N PRO A 570 -33.96 10.17 -3.62
CA PRO A 570 -32.60 9.73 -3.23
C PRO A 570 -32.20 10.12 -1.80
N ALA A 571 -32.85 11.13 -1.20
CA ALA A 571 -32.61 11.57 0.18
C ALA A 571 -33.11 10.56 1.25
N THR A 572 -34.00 9.63 0.89
CA THR A 572 -34.53 8.60 1.82
C THR A 572 -33.61 7.37 1.97
N GLN A 573 -32.42 7.39 1.36
CA GLN A 573 -31.44 6.29 1.45
C GLN A 573 -30.38 6.57 2.48
N TYR A 574 -29.72 5.49 2.97
CA TYR A 574 -28.50 5.62 3.75
C TYR A 574 -27.41 6.38 2.98
N THR A 575 -26.84 7.37 3.62
CA THR A 575 -25.67 8.10 3.13
C THR A 575 -24.39 7.50 3.73
N ALA A 576 -23.23 7.87 3.19
CA ALA A 576 -21.94 7.42 3.73
C ALA A 576 -21.78 7.84 5.21
N SER A 577 -22.25 9.03 5.54
CA SER A 577 -22.19 9.58 6.90
C SER A 577 -23.16 8.91 7.87
N SER A 578 -24.39 8.60 7.43
CA SER A 578 -25.38 7.94 8.27
C SER A 578 -25.00 6.48 8.55
N PHE A 579 -24.45 5.78 7.56
CA PHE A 579 -23.97 4.41 7.75
C PHE A 579 -22.83 4.33 8.78
N ALA A 580 -21.94 5.32 8.80
CA ALA A 580 -20.83 5.39 9.74
C ALA A 580 -21.24 5.87 11.14
N GLN A 581 -22.48 6.34 11.36
CA GLN A 581 -22.93 6.92 12.62
C GLN A 581 -22.80 5.99 13.83
N PRO A 582 -23.18 4.70 13.78
CA PRO A 582 -23.01 3.79 14.93
C PRO A 582 -21.54 3.65 15.34
N LEU A 583 -20.64 3.47 14.37
CA LEU A 583 -19.20 3.39 14.64
C LEU A 583 -18.65 4.71 15.19
N ARG A 584 -19.14 5.85 14.69
CA ARG A 584 -18.77 7.16 15.21
C ARG A 584 -19.17 7.34 16.68
N ARG A 585 -20.32 6.83 17.10
CA ARG A 585 -20.74 6.87 18.53
C ARG A 585 -19.84 6.02 19.43
N VAL A 586 -19.37 4.88 18.94
CA VAL A 586 -18.47 3.99 19.71
C VAL A 586 -17.07 4.59 19.81
N TYR A 587 -16.47 5.00 18.69
CA TYR A 587 -15.07 5.44 18.61
C TYR A 587 -14.88 6.95 18.71
N GLY A 588 -15.94 7.72 18.62
CA GLY A 588 -15.90 9.18 18.59
C GLY A 588 -15.39 9.83 19.89
N ALA A 589 -15.46 9.14 21.01
CA ALA A 589 -14.92 9.63 22.27
C ALA A 589 -13.42 9.35 22.45
N VAL A 590 -12.87 8.37 21.73
CA VAL A 590 -11.48 7.90 21.93
C VAL A 590 -10.53 8.47 20.87
N VAL A 591 -10.92 8.43 19.61
CA VAL A 591 -10.04 8.80 18.47
C VAL A 591 -10.46 10.14 17.87
N PHE A 592 -11.77 10.40 17.79
CA PHE A 592 -12.35 11.58 17.17
C PHE A 592 -13.37 12.25 18.10
N ALA A 593 -13.16 13.52 18.48
CA ALA A 593 -14.25 14.27 19.08
C ALA A 593 -15.26 14.66 17.99
N ALA A 594 -16.38 13.95 17.94
CA ALA A 594 -17.48 14.31 17.06
C ALA A 594 -18.35 15.39 17.73
N ARG A 595 -18.39 16.59 17.16
CA ARG A 595 -19.39 17.60 17.52
C ARG A 595 -20.56 17.51 16.57
N GLU A 596 -21.70 17.08 17.08
CA GLU A 596 -22.97 17.07 16.34
C GLU A 596 -23.74 18.35 16.67
N THR A 597 -24.14 19.08 15.65
CA THR A 597 -24.97 20.27 15.78
C THR A 597 -26.24 20.04 14.99
N VAL A 598 -27.36 20.06 15.69
CA VAL A 598 -28.70 19.92 15.10
C VAL A 598 -29.39 21.29 15.21
N MET A 599 -29.73 21.89 14.09
CA MET A 599 -30.59 23.08 14.03
C MET A 599 -31.97 22.68 13.52
N MET A 600 -32.93 22.61 14.44
CA MET A 600 -34.34 22.37 14.12
C MET A 600 -35.05 23.71 13.95
N PRO A 601 -35.79 23.91 12.84
CA PRO A 601 -36.66 25.09 12.71
C PRO A 601 -37.72 25.09 13.81
N PRO A 602 -38.14 26.25 14.28
CA PRO A 602 -39.24 26.34 15.22
C PRO A 602 -40.54 25.82 14.62
N PRO A 603 -41.51 25.39 15.46
CA PRO A 603 -42.82 24.92 14.97
C PRO A 603 -43.49 25.92 14.06
N GLY A 604 -43.96 25.45 12.89
CA GLY A 604 -44.56 26.29 11.85
C GLY A 604 -43.61 26.85 10.78
N ASP A 605 -42.30 26.65 10.94
CA ASP A 605 -41.29 27.02 9.96
C ASP A 605 -40.98 25.83 9.02
N ALA A 606 -41.21 26.00 7.73
CA ALA A 606 -41.02 24.95 6.71
C ALA A 606 -39.57 24.82 6.22
N ARG A 607 -38.60 25.57 6.81
CA ARG A 607 -37.20 25.43 6.46
C ARG A 607 -36.69 24.03 6.85
N PRO A 608 -35.82 23.40 6.03
CA PRO A 608 -35.28 22.09 6.37
C PRO A 608 -34.41 22.15 7.63
N ALA A 609 -34.53 21.15 8.49
CA ALA A 609 -33.59 20.95 9.59
C ALA A 609 -32.17 20.75 9.09
N GLN A 610 -31.20 21.30 9.79
CA GLN A 610 -29.78 21.16 9.45
C GLN A 610 -29.08 20.28 10.48
N PHE A 611 -28.40 19.25 10.00
CA PHE A 611 -27.55 18.41 10.81
C PHE A 611 -26.11 18.55 10.31
N SER A 612 -25.21 18.99 11.17
CA SER A 612 -23.79 19.08 10.86
C SER A 612 -22.94 18.29 11.85
N VAL A 613 -21.92 17.64 11.37
CA VAL A 613 -20.97 16.88 12.18
C VAL A 613 -19.55 17.36 11.86
N VAL A 614 -18.87 17.83 12.88
CA VAL A 614 -17.46 18.20 12.80
C VAL A 614 -16.66 17.15 13.57
N LEU A 615 -15.78 16.44 12.85
CA LEU A 615 -14.84 15.49 13.43
C LEU A 615 -13.54 16.21 13.79
N ILE A 616 -13.18 16.20 15.07
CA ILE A 616 -11.90 16.73 15.55
C ILE A 616 -10.96 15.54 15.73
N ASP A 617 -9.91 15.48 14.93
CA ASP A 617 -8.89 14.43 14.99
C ASP A 617 -7.90 14.71 16.13
N TYR A 618 -7.98 13.92 17.21
CA TYR A 618 -7.05 14.02 18.34
C TYR A 618 -5.67 13.51 17.99
N VAL A 619 -5.56 12.47 17.16
CA VAL A 619 -4.28 11.91 16.73
C VAL A 619 -3.51 12.96 15.95
N TRP A 620 -4.18 13.67 15.02
CA TRP A 620 -3.60 14.80 14.31
C TRP A 620 -3.14 15.92 15.24
N ARG A 621 -3.95 16.28 16.24
CA ARG A 621 -3.62 17.34 17.19
C ARG A 621 -2.36 17.04 18.01
N VAL A 622 -2.21 15.78 18.45
CA VAL A 622 -1.09 15.35 19.31
C VAL A 622 0.15 15.07 18.49
N LEU A 623 0.03 14.25 17.43
CA LEU A 623 1.19 13.74 16.69
C LEU A 623 1.72 14.70 15.63
N TYR A 624 0.89 15.62 15.11
CA TYR A 624 1.30 16.51 14.02
C TYR A 624 1.21 17.99 14.37
N ALA A 625 0.11 18.46 14.94
CA ALA A 625 -0.08 19.88 15.16
C ALA A 625 0.89 20.46 16.21
N ALA A 626 1.25 19.68 17.24
CA ALA A 626 2.21 20.14 18.25
C ALA A 626 3.66 20.17 17.72
N PRO A 627 4.19 19.10 17.10
CA PRO A 627 5.50 19.13 16.44
C PRO A 627 5.59 20.18 15.34
N SER A 628 4.58 20.31 14.48
CA SER A 628 4.54 21.30 13.41
C SER A 628 4.69 22.72 13.94
N ARG A 629 3.95 23.08 15.01
CA ARG A 629 4.10 24.38 15.65
C ARG A 629 5.49 24.61 16.26
N ALA A 630 6.12 23.55 16.77
CA ALA A 630 7.49 23.65 17.28
C ALA A 630 8.49 23.88 16.14
N VAL A 631 8.36 23.14 15.03
CA VAL A 631 9.20 23.30 13.83
C VAL A 631 9.03 24.69 13.22
N VAL A 632 7.79 25.17 13.07
CA VAL A 632 7.53 26.53 12.54
C VAL A 632 8.19 27.58 13.42
N ARG A 633 8.02 27.52 14.74
CA ARG A 633 8.67 28.45 15.67
C ARG A 633 10.20 28.40 15.60
N LEU A 634 10.77 27.19 15.46
CA LEU A 634 12.21 27.04 15.27
C LEU A 634 12.66 27.63 13.94
N SER A 635 11.93 27.35 12.86
CA SER A 635 12.19 27.89 11.52
C SER A 635 12.15 29.43 11.51
N GLU A 636 11.15 30.04 12.16
CA GLU A 636 11.05 31.49 12.30
C GLU A 636 12.26 32.08 13.06
N ARG A 637 12.73 31.39 14.11
CA ARG A 637 13.95 31.82 14.84
C ARG A 637 15.20 31.67 13.97
N LEU A 638 15.33 30.56 13.24
CA LEU A 638 16.46 30.32 12.33
C LEU A 638 16.43 31.29 11.14
N ASN A 639 15.23 31.66 10.66
CA ASN A 639 15.08 32.66 9.58
C ASN A 639 15.63 34.02 9.95
N ALA A 640 15.66 34.38 11.24
CA ALA A 640 16.31 35.59 11.71
C ALA A 640 17.83 35.61 11.43
N LEU A 641 18.46 34.42 11.25
CA LEU A 641 19.86 34.33 10.86
C LEU A 641 20.12 34.80 9.42
N GLN A 642 19.11 34.82 8.55
CA GLN A 642 19.23 35.35 7.18
C GLN A 642 19.47 36.86 7.12
N PHE A 643 19.12 37.57 8.19
CA PHE A 643 19.29 39.02 8.31
C PHE A 643 20.54 39.44 9.11
N LEU A 644 21.47 38.48 9.33
CA LEU A 644 22.73 38.78 9.99
C LEU A 644 23.66 39.59 9.06
N SER A 645 24.46 40.47 9.64
CA SER A 645 25.52 41.16 8.89
C SER A 645 26.56 40.13 8.36
N ILE A 646 27.20 40.46 7.23
CA ILE A 646 28.26 39.62 6.62
C ILE A 646 29.33 39.23 7.67
N ARG A 647 29.67 40.12 8.56
CA ARG A 647 30.63 39.85 9.64
C ARG A 647 30.15 38.75 10.58
N ARG A 648 28.87 38.74 10.96
CA ARG A 648 28.30 37.66 11.81
C ARG A 648 28.19 36.35 11.09
N TYR A 649 27.89 36.36 9.80
CA TYR A 649 27.92 35.15 8.96
C TYR A 649 29.31 34.51 8.92
N LEU A 650 30.35 35.32 8.69
CA LEU A 650 31.73 34.83 8.68
C LEU A 650 32.15 34.25 10.03
N VAL A 651 31.73 34.86 11.13
CA VAL A 651 31.98 34.32 12.49
C VAL A 651 31.29 32.99 12.71
N LEU A 652 30.04 32.85 12.26
CA LEU A 652 29.30 31.58 12.36
C LEU A 652 29.95 30.45 11.50
N MET A 653 30.34 30.78 10.26
CA MET A 653 31.03 29.83 9.38
C MET A 653 32.37 29.39 9.99
N PHE A 654 33.14 30.33 10.51
CA PHE A 654 34.41 30.02 11.17
C PHE A 654 34.22 29.19 12.44
N ALA A 655 33.23 29.52 13.28
CA ALA A 655 32.90 28.71 14.45
C ALA A 655 32.45 27.29 14.07
N ALA A 656 31.62 27.13 13.05
CA ALA A 656 31.23 25.82 12.54
C ALA A 656 32.42 25.01 12.03
N LEU A 657 33.32 25.63 11.27
CA LEU A 657 34.54 25.00 10.79
C LEU A 657 35.43 24.53 11.95
N VAL A 658 35.64 25.38 12.97
CA VAL A 658 36.43 25.00 14.14
C VAL A 658 35.81 23.84 14.91
N ILE A 659 34.47 23.83 15.09
CA ILE A 659 33.75 22.73 15.73
C ILE A 659 33.92 21.44 14.94
N LEU A 660 33.74 21.46 13.62
CA LEU A 660 33.89 20.30 12.75
C LEU A 660 35.32 19.74 12.76
N LEU A 661 36.32 20.63 12.70
CA LEU A 661 37.73 20.23 12.82
C LEU A 661 38.05 19.64 14.20
N SER A 662 37.48 20.21 15.27
CA SER A 662 37.65 19.68 16.63
C SER A 662 37.04 18.29 16.77
N ILE A 663 35.86 18.07 16.20
CA ILE A 663 35.21 16.75 16.16
C ILE A 663 36.08 15.77 15.35
N ALA A 664 36.56 16.18 14.18
CA ALA A 664 37.42 15.34 13.34
C ALA A 664 38.70 14.92 14.06
N VAL A 665 39.35 15.83 14.80
CA VAL A 665 40.58 15.51 15.60
C VAL A 665 40.28 14.53 16.75
N VAL A 666 39.08 14.58 17.34
CA VAL A 666 38.71 13.66 18.45
C VAL A 666 38.27 12.29 17.91
N THR A 667 37.84 12.21 16.65
CA THR A 667 37.36 10.95 16.03
C THR A 667 38.43 10.20 15.23
N ILE A 668 39.60 10.84 14.98
CA ILE A 668 40.84 10.21 14.47
C ILE A 668 41.69 9.75 15.64
#